data_0e1543eb91a4c042c28ee595cc03ae1c
#
_entry.id   0e1543eb91a4c042c28ee595cc03ae1c
#
_cell.length_a   1.000
_cell.length_b   1.000
_cell.length_c   1.000
_cell.angle_alpha   90.00
_cell.angle_beta   90.00
_cell.angle_gamma   90.00
#
_symmetry.space_group_name_H-M   'P 1'
#
loop_
_entity.id
_entity.type
_entity.pdbx_description
1 polymer ?
#
loop_
_entity_poly.entity_id
_entity_poly.type
_entity_poly.pdbx_seq_one_letter_code
_entity_poly.pdbx_strand_id
1 'polypeptide(L)'
;MKIIKRNGAEVVFDIDKIEMAVTKANAAVEEKVRMTPLQIKRISESVQIACEEMGRSPSVEEIQDLVEKSIMAHGAFEVAKEYITYRYTRSLLRQSNTTDGRILSLIECNNEEVKQENANKNPTINAVQRDYMAGEVSKDITRRILLPQEIVQAHEAGIIHFHDSDYYAQHMHNCDLVNLEDMLQNGTVISGTLIEKPHSFSTACNIATQIIAQVASNQYGGQSISLTHLAPFVQISREKIRKTVEKELEAFGVTPSEEAVSKVVEDRLRDEVRRGVQTIQYQVVTLMTTNGQAPFITVFMYLNEARSEQEKKDLAMIIEETLRQRYEGVKNEKGVWITPAFPKLIYVLEEDNITEDSPYWYLTRLAAECTAKRMVPDYISEKKMLELKVDKNGEGHCYTCMGCRSFLTPYVDENGKPKYYGRFNQGVVTINLVAVACSSERDMNKFWQIFDERLELCHKALMCRHEPLKGTLSDAAPILWQYGALARLPKGEPIDKLLYGGYSTISLGYAGLYECVKYMTGKSHTDEEAKPFALQVMQHMNDACKMWKAQHNIDFSLYGTPLESTTYKFAKCLQNRFGMIPGITDKSYITNSYHVHVSEPIDAFTKLAFEAEFQQLSPGGAISYVEVPNMQQNIDAVLEVMKFIYDNIMYAELNTKSDYCQCCGYDGEIEIREDADGKLVWVCPQCGNTDQNKMNVARRTCGYIGTQFWNQGRTQEIKDRVLHL
;
A
#
# COMPACT_ATOMS: atom_id res chain seq x y z
N MET A 1 40.59 -7.40 1.90
CA MET A 1 39.31 -7.97 2.39
C MET A 1 38.35 -6.85 2.71
N LYS A 2 37.05 -7.02 2.43
CA LYS A 2 36.00 -6.10 2.80
C LYS A 2 35.14 -6.71 3.93
N ILE A 3 34.45 -5.86 4.67
CA ILE A 3 33.53 -6.25 5.74
C ILE A 3 32.20 -5.55 5.57
N ILE A 4 31.14 -6.15 6.07
CA ILE A 4 29.78 -5.59 6.05
C ILE A 4 29.52 -4.89 7.39
N LYS A 5 29.33 -3.57 7.34
CA LYS A 5 28.89 -2.79 8.50
C LYS A 5 27.43 -3.10 8.85
N ARG A 6 27.01 -2.76 10.08
CA ARG A 6 25.62 -2.92 10.56
C ARG A 6 24.55 -2.22 9.70
N ASN A 7 24.94 -1.16 9.00
CA ASN A 7 24.07 -0.46 8.05
C ASN A 7 24.10 -1.05 6.63
N GLY A 8 24.70 -2.23 6.46
CA GLY A 8 24.80 -2.92 5.18
C GLY A 8 25.94 -2.43 4.26
N ALA A 9 26.63 -1.33 4.59
CA ALA A 9 27.71 -0.82 3.77
C ALA A 9 28.93 -1.74 3.80
N GLU A 10 29.51 -2.05 2.64
CA GLU A 10 30.80 -2.73 2.53
C GLU A 10 31.95 -1.73 2.65
N VAL A 11 32.85 -1.98 3.56
CA VAL A 11 34.06 -1.16 3.79
C VAL A 11 35.31 -2.04 3.87
N VAL A 12 36.50 -1.43 3.67
CA VAL A 12 37.74 -2.13 3.84
C VAL A 12 37.93 -2.55 5.29
N PHE A 13 38.40 -3.77 5.50
CA PHE A 13 38.76 -4.28 6.82
C PHE A 13 39.90 -3.45 7.41
N ASP A 14 39.79 -3.10 8.69
CA ASP A 14 40.71 -2.26 9.41
C ASP A 14 41.08 -2.97 10.72
N ILE A 15 42.30 -3.54 10.78
CA ILE A 15 42.81 -4.29 11.93
C ILE A 15 43.00 -3.41 13.17
N ASP A 16 43.32 -2.13 12.98
CA ASP A 16 43.61 -1.20 14.08
C ASP A 16 42.37 -1.00 14.96
N LYS A 17 41.17 -1.14 14.38
CA LYS A 17 39.92 -1.08 15.16
C LYS A 17 39.74 -2.23 16.12
N ILE A 18 40.25 -3.42 15.76
CA ILE A 18 40.21 -4.59 16.63
C ILE A 18 41.23 -4.38 17.75
N GLU A 19 42.48 -3.98 17.43
CA GLU A 19 43.50 -3.70 18.44
C GLU A 19 43.02 -2.65 19.43
N MET A 20 42.44 -1.57 18.95
CA MET A 20 41.93 -0.50 19.81
C MET A 20 40.78 -0.98 20.72
N ALA A 21 39.88 -1.81 20.21
CA ALA A 21 38.77 -2.34 20.99
C ALA A 21 39.22 -3.31 22.10
N VAL A 22 40.15 -4.20 21.76
CA VAL A 22 40.76 -5.14 22.72
C VAL A 22 41.62 -4.38 23.75
N THR A 23 42.41 -3.38 23.34
CA THR A 23 43.20 -2.52 24.24
C THR A 23 42.33 -1.81 25.24
N LYS A 24 41.14 -1.29 24.84
CA LYS A 24 40.20 -0.65 25.78
C LYS A 24 39.67 -1.63 26.81
N ALA A 25 39.26 -2.84 26.39
CA ALA A 25 38.83 -3.88 27.32
C ALA A 25 39.96 -4.31 28.28
N ASN A 26 41.17 -4.43 27.77
CA ASN A 26 42.36 -4.75 28.54
C ASN A 26 42.72 -3.68 29.57
N ALA A 27 42.48 -2.41 29.29
CA ALA A 27 42.72 -1.31 30.22
C ALA A 27 41.67 -1.26 31.35
N ALA A 28 40.49 -1.86 31.14
CA ALA A 28 39.42 -1.87 32.14
C ALA A 28 39.60 -2.92 33.26
N VAL A 29 40.50 -3.89 33.08
CA VAL A 29 40.80 -4.93 34.08
C VAL A 29 42.02 -4.57 34.97
N GLU A 30 42.13 -5.28 36.10
CA GLU A 30 43.30 -5.12 37.01
C GLU A 30 44.65 -5.40 36.27
N GLU A 31 45.68 -4.63 36.62
CA GLU A 31 46.98 -4.66 35.93
C GLU A 31 47.60 -6.05 35.86
N LYS A 32 47.44 -6.87 36.91
CA LYS A 32 48.00 -8.24 37.00
C LYS A 32 47.37 -9.25 36.05
N VAL A 33 46.20 -8.97 35.49
CA VAL A 33 45.49 -9.87 34.56
C VAL A 33 45.42 -9.27 33.14
N ARG A 34 46.12 -8.15 32.90
CA ARG A 34 46.19 -7.51 31.59
C ARG A 34 47.05 -8.32 30.61
N MET A 35 46.62 -8.36 29.38
CA MET A 35 47.42 -8.86 28.27
C MET A 35 48.51 -7.86 27.91
N THR A 36 49.61 -8.40 27.40
CA THR A 36 50.70 -7.60 26.82
C THR A 36 50.28 -7.06 25.43
N PRO A 37 50.90 -5.96 24.95
CA PRO A 37 50.63 -5.45 23.61
C PRO A 37 50.86 -6.50 22.50
N LEU A 38 51.85 -7.40 22.71
CA LEU A 38 52.12 -8.47 21.76
C LEU A 38 50.99 -9.52 21.70
N GLN A 39 50.35 -9.83 22.83
CA GLN A 39 49.18 -10.72 22.87
C GLN A 39 47.98 -10.10 22.15
N ILE A 40 47.73 -8.81 22.38
CA ILE A 40 46.69 -8.06 21.70
C ILE A 40 46.88 -8.09 20.18
N LYS A 41 48.07 -7.84 19.74
CA LYS A 41 48.42 -7.88 18.30
C LYS A 41 48.20 -9.25 17.68
N ARG A 42 48.64 -10.33 18.38
CA ARG A 42 48.37 -11.71 17.93
C ARG A 42 46.90 -12.06 17.83
N ILE A 43 46.06 -11.54 18.75
CA ILE A 43 44.59 -11.70 18.70
C ILE A 43 44.07 -11.05 17.43
N SER A 44 44.45 -9.82 17.14
CA SER A 44 44.00 -9.07 15.97
C SER A 44 44.39 -9.75 14.64
N GLU A 45 45.63 -10.25 14.59
CA GLU A 45 46.16 -11.01 13.45
C GLU A 45 45.43 -12.34 13.24
N SER A 46 45.12 -13.07 14.33
CA SER A 46 44.34 -14.33 14.28
C SER A 46 42.91 -14.13 13.80
N VAL A 47 42.30 -13.02 14.20
CA VAL A 47 40.95 -12.65 13.74
C VAL A 47 40.98 -12.28 12.25
N GLN A 48 41.98 -11.54 11.81
CA GLN A 48 42.16 -11.21 10.39
C GLN A 48 42.25 -12.48 9.53
N ILE A 49 43.11 -13.45 9.94
CA ILE A 49 43.29 -14.71 9.22
C ILE A 49 41.97 -15.48 9.17
N ALA A 50 41.26 -15.59 10.30
CA ALA A 50 39.98 -16.28 10.33
C ALA A 50 38.93 -15.62 9.42
N CYS A 51 38.95 -14.28 9.31
CA CYS A 51 38.08 -13.56 8.38
C CYS A 51 38.46 -13.80 6.90
N GLU A 52 39.75 -13.90 6.60
CA GLU A 52 40.22 -14.19 5.23
C GLU A 52 39.86 -15.62 4.81
N GLU A 53 39.96 -16.58 5.75
CA GLU A 53 39.57 -17.98 5.51
C GLU A 53 38.08 -18.18 5.21
N MET A 54 37.22 -17.25 5.60
CA MET A 54 35.77 -17.31 5.28
C MET A 54 35.45 -17.22 3.79
N GLY A 55 36.38 -16.69 2.96
CA GLY A 55 36.18 -16.55 1.51
C GLY A 55 35.09 -15.58 1.09
N ARG A 56 34.54 -14.79 2.02
CA ARG A 56 33.48 -13.79 1.83
C ARG A 56 33.69 -12.58 2.76
N SER A 57 32.95 -11.51 2.54
CA SER A 57 32.95 -10.35 3.45
C SER A 57 32.22 -10.71 4.75
N PRO A 58 32.90 -10.79 5.91
CA PRO A 58 32.25 -11.03 7.19
C PRO A 58 31.51 -9.78 7.68
N SER A 59 30.45 -9.97 8.47
CA SER A 59 29.79 -8.88 9.18
C SER A 59 30.59 -8.42 10.41
N VAL A 60 30.32 -7.20 10.87
CA VAL A 60 30.92 -6.69 12.12
C VAL A 60 30.60 -7.60 13.32
N GLU A 61 29.42 -8.21 13.35
CA GLU A 61 29.03 -9.12 14.45
C GLU A 61 29.87 -10.41 14.43
N GLU A 62 30.07 -11.00 13.25
CA GLU A 62 30.94 -12.19 13.11
C GLU A 62 32.40 -11.88 13.51
N ILE A 63 32.90 -10.72 13.14
CA ILE A 63 34.24 -10.28 13.56
C ILE A 63 34.30 -10.16 15.08
N GLN A 64 33.30 -9.55 15.72
CA GLN A 64 33.26 -9.44 17.18
C GLN A 64 33.19 -10.80 17.89
N ASP A 65 32.46 -11.76 17.34
CA ASP A 65 32.43 -13.13 17.85
C ASP A 65 33.79 -13.81 17.76
N LEU A 66 34.53 -13.58 16.65
CA LEU A 66 35.90 -14.06 16.49
C LEU A 66 36.86 -13.41 17.48
N VAL A 67 36.72 -12.11 17.76
CA VAL A 67 37.52 -11.41 18.75
C VAL A 67 37.30 -12.01 20.16
N GLU A 68 36.03 -12.22 20.54
CA GLU A 68 35.69 -12.85 21.84
C GLU A 68 36.32 -14.23 21.98
N LYS A 69 36.15 -15.08 20.98
CA LYS A 69 36.74 -16.43 20.95
C LYS A 69 38.26 -16.38 21.04
N SER A 70 38.91 -15.47 20.32
CA SER A 70 40.37 -15.34 20.32
C SER A 70 40.90 -14.85 21.66
N ILE A 71 40.24 -13.91 22.34
CA ILE A 71 40.61 -13.45 23.69
C ILE A 71 40.50 -14.62 24.68
N MET A 72 39.41 -15.38 24.63
CA MET A 72 39.21 -16.56 25.49
C MET A 72 40.27 -17.63 25.22
N ALA A 73 40.60 -17.92 23.98
CA ALA A 73 41.62 -18.90 23.58
C ALA A 73 43.03 -18.55 24.10
N HIS A 74 43.31 -17.26 24.30
CA HIS A 74 44.53 -16.80 24.95
C HIS A 74 44.51 -16.82 26.48
N GLY A 75 43.43 -17.35 27.09
CA GLY A 75 43.28 -17.48 28.55
C GLY A 75 43.00 -16.15 29.26
N ALA A 76 42.72 -15.06 28.55
CA ALA A 76 42.47 -13.73 29.11
C ALA A 76 40.97 -13.54 29.50
N PHE A 77 40.46 -14.40 30.37
CA PHE A 77 39.02 -14.49 30.68
C PHE A 77 38.42 -13.20 31.25
N GLU A 78 39.16 -12.47 32.11
CA GLU A 78 38.67 -11.20 32.65
C GLU A 78 38.57 -10.13 31.56
N VAL A 79 39.52 -10.08 30.61
CA VAL A 79 39.46 -9.18 29.46
C VAL A 79 38.33 -9.57 28.52
N ALA A 80 38.14 -10.86 28.27
CA ALA A 80 37.01 -11.34 27.47
C ALA A 80 35.67 -10.92 28.10
N LYS A 81 35.51 -11.07 29.42
CA LYS A 81 34.32 -10.65 30.17
C LYS A 81 34.04 -9.16 29.99
N GLU A 82 35.06 -8.30 30.16
CA GLU A 82 34.93 -6.87 29.93
C GLU A 82 34.56 -6.53 28.49
N TYR A 83 35.18 -7.20 27.53
CA TYR A 83 34.88 -7.00 26.11
C TYR A 83 33.42 -7.37 25.78
N ILE A 84 32.95 -8.54 26.24
CA ILE A 84 31.57 -9.02 26.06
C ILE A 84 30.57 -8.09 26.76
N THR A 85 30.85 -7.70 28.02
CA THR A 85 30.00 -6.79 28.80
C THR A 85 29.88 -5.43 28.12
N TYR A 86 31.01 -4.88 27.63
CA TYR A 86 31.02 -3.63 26.90
C TYR A 86 30.22 -3.73 25.58
N ARG A 87 30.43 -4.80 24.81
CA ARG A 87 29.68 -5.07 23.59
C ARG A 87 28.19 -5.16 23.85
N TYR A 88 27.80 -5.93 24.87
CA TYR A 88 26.39 -6.11 25.26
C TYR A 88 25.77 -4.79 25.73
N THR A 89 26.44 -4.06 26.60
CA THR A 89 25.97 -2.74 27.10
C THR A 89 25.83 -1.74 25.94
N ARG A 90 26.79 -1.72 25.02
CA ARG A 90 26.71 -0.88 23.80
C ARG A 90 25.60 -1.31 22.85
N SER A 91 25.30 -2.60 22.78
CA SER A 91 24.18 -3.13 22.00
C SER A 91 22.85 -2.68 22.62
N LEU A 92 22.71 -2.82 23.93
CA LEU A 92 21.53 -2.35 24.66
C LEU A 92 21.34 -0.83 24.55
N LEU A 93 22.40 -0.05 24.75
CA LEU A 93 22.36 1.42 24.62
C LEU A 93 22.01 1.86 23.19
N ARG A 94 22.48 1.15 22.17
CA ARG A 94 22.10 1.45 20.78
C ARG A 94 20.65 1.09 20.49
N GLN A 95 20.15 0.00 21.05
CA GLN A 95 18.76 -0.43 20.91
C GLN A 95 17.81 0.50 21.68
N SER A 96 18.11 0.86 22.91
CA SER A 96 17.32 1.82 23.70
C SER A 96 17.39 3.24 23.15
N ASN A 97 18.57 3.72 22.76
CA ASN A 97 18.73 5.06 22.20
C ASN A 97 18.06 5.26 20.83
N THR A 98 17.83 4.21 20.06
CA THR A 98 17.14 4.35 18.76
C THR A 98 15.65 4.53 18.95
N THR A 99 15.00 3.82 19.85
CA THR A 99 13.54 3.91 20.07
C THR A 99 13.20 5.15 20.88
N ASP A 100 13.87 5.40 21.99
CA ASP A 100 13.66 6.61 22.80
C ASP A 100 14.00 7.88 22.01
N GLY A 101 15.11 7.88 21.27
CA GLY A 101 15.50 8.98 20.40
C GLY A 101 14.50 9.26 19.29
N ARG A 102 13.91 8.23 18.70
CA ARG A 102 12.84 8.37 17.69
C ARG A 102 11.55 8.93 18.30
N ILE A 103 11.14 8.41 19.45
CA ILE A 103 9.95 8.90 20.17
C ILE A 103 10.14 10.37 20.57
N LEU A 104 11.29 10.75 21.11
CA LEU A 104 11.57 12.14 21.46
C LEU A 104 11.57 13.04 20.23
N SER A 105 12.20 12.62 19.14
CA SER A 105 12.23 13.40 17.89
C SER A 105 10.84 13.54 17.23
N LEU A 106 9.95 12.57 17.45
CA LEU A 106 8.53 12.66 17.07
C LEU A 106 7.81 13.73 17.89
N ILE A 107 7.99 13.72 19.23
CA ILE A 107 7.37 14.69 20.13
C ILE A 107 7.86 16.12 19.82
N GLU A 108 9.14 16.27 19.53
CA GLU A 108 9.76 17.56 19.18
C GLU A 108 9.48 17.99 17.73
N CYS A 109 8.80 17.15 16.92
CA CYS A 109 8.51 17.38 15.50
C CYS A 109 9.76 17.67 14.65
N ASN A 110 10.93 17.13 15.00
CA ASN A 110 12.19 17.34 14.29
C ASN A 110 12.67 16.13 13.49
N ASN A 111 11.90 15.04 13.46
CA ASN A 111 12.21 13.84 12.69
C ASN A 111 11.64 13.96 11.26
N GLU A 112 12.49 14.36 10.31
CA GLU A 112 12.11 14.51 8.90
C GLU A 112 11.75 13.19 8.24
N GLU A 113 12.38 12.07 8.64
CA GLU A 113 12.10 10.75 8.05
C GLU A 113 10.69 10.29 8.40
N VAL A 114 10.27 10.47 9.64
CA VAL A 114 8.90 10.15 10.08
C VAL A 114 7.87 11.10 9.50
N LYS A 115 8.18 12.40 9.40
CA LYS A 115 7.28 13.36 8.75
C LYS A 115 6.91 12.97 7.31
N GLN A 116 7.79 12.27 6.63
CA GLN A 116 7.65 11.90 5.23
C GLN A 116 7.31 10.41 5.01
N GLU A 117 7.02 9.67 6.07
CA GLU A 117 6.69 8.24 5.97
C GLU A 117 5.34 8.01 5.27
N ASN A 118 4.38 8.88 5.50
CA ASN A 118 3.05 8.81 4.89
C ASN A 118 2.59 10.21 4.47
N ALA A 119 2.30 10.39 3.18
CA ALA A 119 1.90 11.66 2.58
C ALA A 119 0.58 12.24 3.14
N ASN A 120 -0.25 11.42 3.79
CA ASN A 120 -1.57 11.81 4.30
C ASN A 120 -1.64 11.91 5.84
N LYS A 121 -0.51 11.71 6.55
CA LYS A 121 -0.43 11.82 8.02
C LYS A 121 0.36 13.05 8.42
N ASN A 122 -0.29 13.99 9.12
CA ASN A 122 0.38 15.18 9.66
C ASN A 122 0.94 14.90 11.06
N PRO A 123 2.26 14.75 11.23
CA PRO A 123 2.89 14.37 12.50
C PRO A 123 2.84 15.47 13.59
N THR A 124 2.37 16.68 13.26
CA THR A 124 2.20 17.76 14.26
C THR A 124 0.88 17.65 15.02
N ILE A 125 -0.05 16.80 14.57
CA ILE A 125 -1.35 16.57 15.21
C ILE A 125 -1.19 15.52 16.33
N ASN A 126 -1.68 15.82 17.54
CA ASN A 126 -1.54 14.97 18.71
C ASN A 126 -2.02 13.52 18.50
N ALA A 127 -3.14 13.31 17.84
CA ALA A 127 -3.65 11.97 17.54
C ALA A 127 -2.71 11.18 16.62
N VAL A 128 -2.13 11.85 15.62
CA VAL A 128 -1.15 11.25 14.70
C VAL A 128 0.16 10.94 15.42
N GLN A 129 0.65 11.83 16.28
CA GLN A 129 1.85 11.58 17.10
C GLN A 129 1.67 10.34 17.98
N ARG A 130 0.48 10.18 18.58
CA ARG A 130 0.18 9.02 19.42
C ARG A 130 0.22 7.71 18.62
N ASP A 131 -0.32 7.70 17.43
CA ASP A 131 -0.26 6.54 16.52
C ASP A 131 1.19 6.22 16.12
N TYR A 132 1.98 7.21 15.73
CA TYR A 132 3.40 7.03 15.44
C TYR A 132 4.21 6.52 16.63
N MET A 133 3.96 7.02 17.84
CA MET A 133 4.62 6.53 19.06
C MET A 133 4.28 5.05 19.30
N ALA A 134 3.01 4.66 19.17
CA ALA A 134 2.60 3.26 19.27
C ALA A 134 3.26 2.40 18.20
N GLY A 135 3.36 2.91 16.98
CA GLY A 135 4.05 2.26 15.86
C GLY A 135 5.54 2.04 16.13
N GLU A 136 6.26 3.03 16.65
CA GLU A 136 7.69 2.88 16.99
C GLU A 136 7.93 1.84 18.10
N VAL A 137 7.06 1.79 19.10
CA VAL A 137 7.11 0.74 20.15
C VAL A 137 6.85 -0.64 19.53
N SER A 138 5.86 -0.76 18.68
CA SER A 138 5.56 -2.03 17.97
C SER A 138 6.73 -2.46 17.07
N LYS A 139 7.30 -1.55 16.28
CA LYS A 139 8.48 -1.81 15.44
C LYS A 139 9.66 -2.34 16.26
N ASP A 140 9.92 -1.73 17.42
CA ASP A 140 11.02 -2.14 18.30
C ASP A 140 10.80 -3.56 18.87
N ILE A 141 9.62 -3.85 19.40
CA ILE A 141 9.26 -5.18 19.90
C ILE A 141 9.33 -6.22 18.77
N THR A 142 8.81 -5.88 17.61
CA THR A 142 8.82 -6.75 16.41
C THR A 142 10.25 -7.15 16.03
N ARG A 143 11.17 -6.19 15.96
CA ARG A 143 12.58 -6.43 15.60
C ARG A 143 13.36 -7.20 16.65
N ARG A 144 13.12 -6.92 17.93
CA ARG A 144 13.91 -7.52 19.03
C ARG A 144 13.40 -8.88 19.48
N ILE A 145 12.08 -9.12 19.41
CA ILE A 145 11.44 -10.24 20.09
C ILE A 145 10.62 -11.12 19.15
N LEU A 146 9.80 -10.52 18.28
CA LEU A 146 8.74 -11.27 17.59
C LEU A 146 9.19 -11.91 16.28
N LEU A 147 10.11 -11.28 15.54
CA LEU A 147 10.60 -11.80 14.27
C LEU A 147 11.93 -12.54 14.42
N PRO A 148 12.14 -13.62 13.64
CA PRO A 148 13.45 -14.25 13.50
C PRO A 148 14.50 -13.24 13.04
N GLN A 149 15.72 -13.33 13.60
CA GLN A 149 16.79 -12.36 13.31
C GLN A 149 17.20 -12.35 11.83
N GLU A 150 17.11 -13.46 11.12
CA GLU A 150 17.37 -13.53 9.68
C GLU A 150 16.40 -12.62 8.87
N ILE A 151 15.13 -12.58 9.28
CA ILE A 151 14.11 -11.71 8.64
C ILE A 151 14.37 -10.25 8.96
N VAL A 152 14.70 -9.94 10.22
CA VAL A 152 15.03 -8.57 10.65
C VAL A 152 16.25 -8.03 9.90
N GLN A 153 17.33 -8.83 9.82
CA GLN A 153 18.55 -8.45 9.11
C GLN A 153 18.29 -8.25 7.60
N ALA A 154 17.52 -9.12 6.99
CA ALA A 154 17.15 -9.00 5.59
C ALA A 154 16.30 -7.75 5.30
N HIS A 155 15.38 -7.42 6.22
CA HIS A 155 14.58 -6.20 6.15
C HIS A 155 15.43 -4.93 6.30
N GLU A 156 16.35 -4.91 7.27
CA GLU A 156 17.24 -3.77 7.51
C GLU A 156 18.25 -3.57 6.37
N ALA A 157 18.76 -4.66 5.81
CA ALA A 157 19.68 -4.64 4.66
C ALA A 157 18.99 -4.29 3.33
N GLY A 158 17.66 -4.18 3.30
CA GLY A 158 16.91 -3.89 2.08
C GLY A 158 16.89 -5.03 1.06
N ILE A 159 17.08 -6.26 1.52
CA ILE A 159 16.96 -7.48 0.70
C ILE A 159 15.49 -7.81 0.47
N ILE A 160 14.71 -7.69 1.54
CA ILE A 160 13.25 -7.76 1.54
C ILE A 160 12.68 -6.56 2.31
N HIS A 161 11.38 -6.32 2.16
CA HIS A 161 10.65 -5.42 3.03
C HIS A 161 9.49 -6.16 3.70
N PHE A 162 9.55 -6.27 5.01
CA PHE A 162 8.46 -6.75 5.85
C PHE A 162 7.55 -5.55 6.14
N HIS A 163 6.40 -5.48 5.45
CA HIS A 163 5.50 -4.33 5.54
C HIS A 163 4.84 -4.20 6.91
N ASP A 164 4.46 -2.99 7.28
CA ASP A 164 3.59 -2.69 8.43
C ASP A 164 4.03 -3.37 9.74
N SER A 165 5.34 -3.33 10.04
CA SER A 165 5.91 -3.85 11.29
C SER A 165 5.46 -3.05 12.52
N ASP A 166 4.94 -1.85 12.33
CA ASP A 166 4.31 -0.98 13.31
C ASP A 166 2.97 -1.51 13.84
N TYR A 167 2.32 -2.44 13.12
CA TYR A 167 1.09 -3.12 13.55
C TYR A 167 1.28 -4.62 13.84
N TYR A 168 2.50 -5.15 13.65
CA TYR A 168 2.75 -6.59 13.73
C TYR A 168 2.61 -7.18 15.13
N ALA A 169 2.86 -6.39 16.16
CA ALA A 169 2.72 -6.84 17.55
C ALA A 169 1.24 -7.15 17.93
N GLN A 170 0.31 -6.72 17.13
CA GLN A 170 -1.13 -6.95 17.29
C GLN A 170 -1.60 -8.03 16.32
N HIS A 171 -2.67 -8.76 16.69
CA HIS A 171 -3.30 -9.77 15.84
C HIS A 171 -4.20 -9.11 14.78
N MET A 172 -3.60 -8.28 13.93
CA MET A 172 -4.27 -7.53 12.87
C MET A 172 -3.83 -8.04 11.51
N HIS A 173 -4.73 -7.92 10.55
CA HIS A 173 -4.47 -8.25 9.13
C HIS A 173 -4.43 -6.96 8.29
N ASN A 174 -4.14 -7.11 7.00
CA ASN A 174 -3.88 -5.98 6.11
C ASN A 174 -5.19 -5.33 5.59
N CYS A 175 -5.72 -5.81 4.48
CA CYS A 175 -6.80 -5.15 3.73
C CYS A 175 -8.07 -5.98 3.68
N ASP A 176 -9.23 -5.31 3.53
CA ASP A 176 -10.56 -5.90 3.58
C ASP A 176 -11.41 -5.60 2.35
N LEU A 177 -12.21 -6.59 1.91
CA LEU A 177 -13.43 -6.39 1.14
C LEU A 177 -14.62 -6.50 2.08
N VAL A 178 -15.16 -5.38 2.50
CA VAL A 178 -16.24 -5.33 3.49
C VAL A 178 -17.54 -5.83 2.90
N ASN A 179 -18.19 -6.77 3.55
CA ASN A 179 -19.53 -7.24 3.18
C ASN A 179 -20.60 -6.29 3.73
N LEU A 180 -20.65 -5.09 3.17
CA LEU A 180 -21.59 -4.06 3.57
C LEU A 180 -23.06 -4.51 3.34
N GLU A 181 -23.29 -5.34 2.32
CA GLU A 181 -24.61 -5.91 2.07
C GLU A 181 -25.11 -6.73 3.27
N ASP A 182 -24.31 -7.67 3.75
CA ASP A 182 -24.67 -8.50 4.90
C ASP A 182 -24.95 -7.66 6.14
N MET A 183 -24.10 -6.67 6.41
CA MET A 183 -24.22 -5.82 7.59
C MET A 183 -25.48 -4.94 7.54
N LEU A 184 -25.85 -4.42 6.38
CA LEU A 184 -27.03 -3.57 6.21
C LEU A 184 -28.34 -4.40 6.15
N GLN A 185 -28.32 -5.57 5.53
CA GLN A 185 -29.53 -6.40 5.40
C GLN A 185 -29.87 -7.18 6.68
N ASN A 186 -28.85 -7.66 7.40
CA ASN A 186 -29.01 -8.52 8.57
C ASN A 186 -28.72 -7.80 9.90
N GLY A 187 -28.38 -6.50 9.82
CA GLY A 187 -27.95 -5.76 10.99
C GLY A 187 -26.50 -6.05 11.39
N THR A 188 -25.97 -5.19 12.24
CA THR A 188 -24.60 -5.29 12.78
C THR A 188 -24.55 -4.75 14.19
N VAL A 189 -23.41 -4.85 14.86
CA VAL A 189 -23.20 -4.28 16.19
C VAL A 189 -21.98 -3.35 16.15
N ILE A 190 -22.16 -2.12 16.60
CA ILE A 190 -21.09 -1.12 16.69
C ILE A 190 -20.98 -0.69 18.15
N SER A 191 -19.80 -0.86 18.73
CA SER A 191 -19.51 -0.50 20.13
C SER A 191 -20.57 -1.06 21.12
N GLY A 192 -20.99 -2.31 20.91
CA GLY A 192 -21.98 -2.97 21.76
C GLY A 192 -23.44 -2.57 21.48
N THR A 193 -23.69 -1.70 20.51
CA THR A 193 -25.04 -1.25 20.15
C THR A 193 -25.53 -1.96 18.89
N LEU A 194 -26.69 -2.58 18.95
CA LEU A 194 -27.34 -3.21 17.80
C LEU A 194 -27.79 -2.13 16.80
N ILE A 195 -27.38 -2.29 15.57
CA ILE A 195 -27.79 -1.47 14.43
C ILE A 195 -28.66 -2.36 13.53
N GLU A 196 -29.94 -2.10 13.51
CA GLU A 196 -30.89 -2.83 12.68
C GLU A 196 -30.82 -2.42 11.21
N LYS A 197 -31.46 -3.17 10.33
CA LYS A 197 -31.56 -2.86 8.91
C LYS A 197 -32.12 -1.44 8.70
N PRO A 198 -31.43 -0.60 7.90
CA PRO A 198 -31.92 0.76 7.60
C PRO A 198 -33.27 0.78 6.88
N HIS A 199 -34.07 1.79 7.15
CA HIS A 199 -35.34 2.03 6.50
C HIS A 199 -35.37 3.22 5.52
N SER A 200 -34.18 3.67 5.11
CA SER A 200 -34.00 4.68 4.08
C SER A 200 -32.58 4.67 3.54
N PHE A 201 -32.39 5.23 2.36
CA PHE A 201 -31.08 5.39 1.74
C PHE A 201 -30.14 6.27 2.58
N SER A 202 -30.62 7.40 3.08
CA SER A 202 -29.81 8.31 3.89
C SER A 202 -29.36 7.66 5.20
N THR A 203 -30.21 6.85 5.84
CA THR A 203 -29.82 6.08 7.04
C THR A 203 -28.79 5.01 6.69
N ALA A 204 -28.95 4.32 5.56
CA ALA A 204 -27.99 3.32 5.10
C ALA A 204 -26.60 3.96 4.84
N CYS A 205 -26.54 5.13 4.22
CA CYS A 205 -25.30 5.89 4.02
C CYS A 205 -24.63 6.29 5.34
N ASN A 206 -25.42 6.75 6.31
CA ASN A 206 -24.87 7.11 7.62
C ASN A 206 -24.31 5.89 8.36
N ILE A 207 -25.02 4.77 8.36
CA ILE A 207 -24.53 3.51 8.97
C ILE A 207 -23.29 3.01 8.24
N ALA A 208 -23.25 3.09 6.91
CA ALA A 208 -22.07 2.72 6.13
C ALA A 208 -20.82 3.50 6.57
N THR A 209 -20.93 4.80 6.85
CA THR A 209 -19.79 5.61 7.33
C THR A 209 -19.31 5.19 8.71
N GLN A 210 -20.23 4.80 9.61
CA GLN A 210 -19.87 4.27 10.93
C GLN A 210 -19.17 2.91 10.81
N ILE A 211 -19.63 2.05 9.91
CA ILE A 211 -18.97 0.77 9.61
C ILE A 211 -17.55 1.01 9.09
N ILE A 212 -17.39 1.91 8.12
CA ILE A 212 -16.08 2.28 7.56
C ILE A 212 -15.11 2.73 8.67
N ALA A 213 -15.54 3.57 9.58
CA ALA A 213 -14.72 4.06 10.69
C ALA A 213 -14.30 2.92 11.63
N GLN A 214 -15.21 2.01 11.96
CA GLN A 214 -14.94 0.88 12.86
C GLN A 214 -14.00 -0.15 12.19
N VAL A 215 -14.22 -0.47 10.92
CA VAL A 215 -13.35 -1.37 10.16
C VAL A 215 -11.94 -0.79 10.08
N ALA A 216 -11.80 0.48 9.71
CA ALA A 216 -10.50 1.16 9.61
C ALA A 216 -9.71 1.18 10.94
N SER A 217 -10.39 1.07 12.08
CA SER A 217 -9.77 1.01 13.40
C SER A 217 -9.36 -0.40 13.84
N ASN A 218 -9.71 -1.43 13.07
CA ASN A 218 -9.49 -2.84 13.43
C ASN A 218 -8.62 -3.61 12.42
N GLN A 219 -8.08 -2.94 11.41
CA GLN A 219 -7.13 -3.46 10.44
C GLN A 219 -6.14 -2.34 10.09
N TYR A 220 -4.99 -2.67 9.47
CA TYR A 220 -3.96 -1.66 9.21
C TYR A 220 -3.83 -1.26 7.73
N GLY A 221 -4.53 -1.91 6.82
CA GLY A 221 -4.51 -1.60 5.38
C GLY A 221 -5.72 -0.78 4.92
N GLY A 222 -6.09 -0.97 3.67
CA GLY A 222 -7.27 -0.36 3.07
C GLY A 222 -8.49 -1.25 3.12
N GLN A 223 -9.66 -0.65 3.00
CA GLN A 223 -10.93 -1.36 2.88
C GLN A 223 -11.66 -0.93 1.61
N SER A 224 -12.53 -1.79 1.10
CA SER A 224 -13.37 -1.48 -0.05
C SER A 224 -14.81 -1.82 0.21
N ILE A 225 -15.71 -0.97 -0.25
CA ILE A 225 -17.16 -1.17 -0.27
C ILE A 225 -17.70 -1.04 -1.70
N SER A 226 -18.82 -1.67 -1.97
CA SER A 226 -19.56 -1.47 -3.23
C SER A 226 -20.78 -0.59 -3.02
N LEU A 227 -20.99 0.36 -3.93
CA LEU A 227 -22.22 1.17 -3.96
C LEU A 227 -23.47 0.32 -4.28
N THR A 228 -23.29 -0.83 -4.92
CA THR A 228 -24.39 -1.77 -5.16
C THR A 228 -25.08 -2.21 -3.87
N HIS A 229 -24.32 -2.32 -2.78
CA HIS A 229 -24.87 -2.69 -1.46
C HIS A 229 -25.80 -1.62 -0.86
N LEU A 230 -25.75 -0.38 -1.35
CA LEU A 230 -26.62 0.71 -0.96
C LEU A 230 -27.85 0.86 -1.87
N ALA A 231 -27.78 0.33 -3.10
CA ALA A 231 -28.84 0.49 -4.11
C ALA A 231 -30.21 -0.02 -3.65
N PRO A 232 -30.38 -1.15 -2.92
CA PRO A 232 -31.67 -1.62 -2.43
C PRO A 232 -32.41 -0.61 -1.54
N PHE A 233 -31.66 0.24 -0.84
CA PHE A 233 -32.22 1.25 0.06
C PHE A 233 -32.80 2.46 -0.68
N VAL A 234 -32.44 2.67 -1.95
CA VAL A 234 -33.06 3.66 -2.84
C VAL A 234 -34.52 3.27 -3.08
N GLN A 235 -34.79 2.00 -3.35
CA GLN A 235 -36.18 1.52 -3.54
C GLN A 235 -37.00 1.65 -2.25
N ILE A 236 -36.40 1.34 -1.10
CA ILE A 236 -37.07 1.51 0.21
C ILE A 236 -37.43 2.99 0.44
N SER A 237 -36.52 3.89 0.14
CA SER A 237 -36.79 5.34 0.21
C SER A 237 -37.87 5.79 -0.78
N ARG A 238 -37.83 5.28 -2.02
CA ARG A 238 -38.88 5.59 -3.03
C ARG A 238 -40.25 5.25 -2.54
N GLU A 239 -40.45 4.05 -1.99
CA GLU A 239 -41.73 3.61 -1.43
C GLU A 239 -42.19 4.45 -0.21
N LYS A 240 -41.23 4.79 0.64
CA LYS A 240 -41.50 5.64 1.82
C LYS A 240 -41.90 7.06 1.41
N ILE A 241 -41.19 7.65 0.46
CA ILE A 241 -41.49 8.98 -0.08
C ILE A 241 -42.88 8.98 -0.75
N ARG A 242 -43.18 7.95 -1.55
CA ARG A 242 -44.47 7.81 -2.21
C ARG A 242 -45.63 7.82 -1.17
N LYS A 243 -45.53 7.00 -0.14
CA LYS A 243 -46.55 6.98 0.95
C LYS A 243 -46.71 8.33 1.64
N THR A 244 -45.58 9.08 1.78
CA THR A 244 -45.63 10.42 2.39
C THR A 244 -46.33 11.40 1.47
N VAL A 245 -46.00 11.42 0.18
CA VAL A 245 -46.61 12.29 -0.84
C VAL A 245 -48.09 12.02 -0.96
N GLU A 246 -48.51 10.76 -1.02
CA GLU A 246 -49.93 10.36 -1.09
C GLU A 246 -50.71 10.86 0.12
N LYS A 247 -50.17 10.70 1.34
CA LYS A 247 -50.82 11.22 2.58
C LYS A 247 -50.91 12.75 2.60
N GLU A 248 -49.89 13.45 2.14
CA GLU A 248 -49.90 14.92 2.04
C GLU A 248 -51.02 15.39 1.07
N LEU A 249 -51.11 14.76 -0.09
CA LEU A 249 -52.10 15.10 -1.11
C LEU A 249 -53.54 14.79 -0.63
N GLU A 250 -53.72 13.64 0.03
CA GLU A 250 -54.99 13.28 0.66
C GLU A 250 -55.44 14.33 1.72
N ALA A 251 -54.50 14.76 2.56
CA ALA A 251 -54.74 15.78 3.58
C ALA A 251 -55.15 17.14 3.00
N PHE A 252 -54.67 17.47 1.79
CA PHE A 252 -55.05 18.68 1.06
C PHE A 252 -56.26 18.50 0.13
N GLY A 253 -56.85 17.29 0.06
CA GLY A 253 -57.97 17.00 -0.82
C GLY A 253 -57.65 17.06 -2.31
N VAL A 254 -56.40 16.83 -2.67
CA VAL A 254 -55.93 16.89 -4.06
C VAL A 254 -55.84 15.46 -4.62
N THR A 255 -56.42 15.25 -5.81
CA THR A 255 -56.28 13.99 -6.57
C THR A 255 -55.42 14.24 -7.81
N PRO A 256 -54.10 14.06 -7.72
CA PRO A 256 -53.20 14.27 -8.83
C PRO A 256 -53.19 13.09 -9.80
N SER A 257 -52.62 13.28 -10.98
CA SER A 257 -52.30 12.18 -11.90
C SER A 257 -51.15 11.33 -11.34
N GLU A 258 -51.14 10.06 -11.67
CA GLU A 258 -50.02 9.13 -11.30
C GLU A 258 -48.67 9.64 -11.80
N GLU A 259 -48.65 10.25 -12.98
CA GLU A 259 -47.44 10.88 -13.53
C GLU A 259 -46.90 12.03 -12.66
N ALA A 260 -47.80 12.89 -12.15
CA ALA A 260 -47.42 13.97 -11.26
C ALA A 260 -46.92 13.47 -9.92
N VAL A 261 -47.54 12.44 -9.33
CA VAL A 261 -47.07 11.79 -8.10
C VAL A 261 -45.68 11.20 -8.31
N SER A 262 -45.49 10.42 -9.36
CA SER A 262 -44.22 9.78 -9.68
C SER A 262 -43.09 10.81 -9.88
N LYS A 263 -43.36 11.92 -10.55
CA LYS A 263 -42.37 13.00 -10.71
C LYS A 263 -41.94 13.62 -9.39
N VAL A 264 -42.87 13.93 -8.51
CA VAL A 264 -42.57 14.48 -7.18
C VAL A 264 -41.79 13.47 -6.34
N VAL A 265 -42.12 12.19 -6.41
CA VAL A 265 -41.42 11.11 -5.70
C VAL A 265 -39.98 11.01 -6.19
N GLU A 266 -39.75 10.99 -7.49
CA GLU A 266 -38.38 10.91 -8.06
C GLU A 266 -37.54 12.16 -7.78
N ASP A 267 -38.12 13.35 -7.78
CA ASP A 267 -37.41 14.60 -7.44
C ASP A 267 -36.96 14.57 -5.96
N ARG A 268 -37.86 14.16 -5.03
CA ARG A 268 -37.50 14.03 -3.61
C ARG A 268 -36.49 12.91 -3.38
N LEU A 269 -36.59 11.80 -4.12
CA LEU A 269 -35.65 10.69 -4.04
C LEU A 269 -34.24 11.11 -4.48
N ARG A 270 -34.14 11.86 -5.59
CA ARG A 270 -32.84 12.40 -6.05
C ARG A 270 -32.21 13.31 -5.01
N ASP A 271 -32.98 14.14 -4.33
CA ASP A 271 -32.49 14.98 -3.26
C ASP A 271 -32.01 14.14 -2.04
N GLU A 272 -32.70 13.05 -1.71
CA GLU A 272 -32.25 12.13 -0.65
C GLU A 272 -30.94 11.41 -1.05
N VAL A 273 -30.84 10.93 -2.29
CA VAL A 273 -29.62 10.30 -2.80
C VAL A 273 -28.44 11.28 -2.75
N ARG A 274 -28.66 12.51 -3.16
CA ARG A 274 -27.64 13.57 -3.09
C ARG A 274 -27.13 13.78 -1.66
N ARG A 275 -28.03 13.89 -0.68
CA ARG A 275 -27.66 14.05 0.74
C ARG A 275 -26.96 12.82 1.30
N GLY A 276 -27.39 11.61 0.94
CA GLY A 276 -26.74 10.37 1.36
C GLY A 276 -25.33 10.23 0.84
N VAL A 277 -25.11 10.51 -0.43
CA VAL A 277 -23.75 10.53 -1.04
C VAL A 277 -22.87 11.61 -0.41
N GLN A 278 -23.43 12.79 -0.17
CA GLN A 278 -22.72 13.88 0.52
C GLN A 278 -22.30 13.45 1.95
N THR A 279 -23.16 12.72 2.66
CA THR A 279 -22.83 12.18 3.98
C THR A 279 -21.62 11.27 3.90
N ILE A 280 -21.57 10.34 2.94
CA ILE A 280 -20.41 9.46 2.76
C ILE A 280 -19.14 10.27 2.47
N GLN A 281 -19.20 11.20 1.51
CA GLN A 281 -18.04 11.99 1.11
C GLN A 281 -17.46 12.81 2.28
N TYR A 282 -18.30 13.57 2.99
CA TYR A 282 -17.84 14.44 4.08
C TYR A 282 -17.45 13.66 5.34
N GLN A 283 -18.17 12.60 5.68
CA GLN A 283 -17.82 11.77 6.83
C GLN A 283 -16.44 11.10 6.62
N VAL A 284 -16.16 10.58 5.42
CA VAL A 284 -14.87 9.95 5.13
C VAL A 284 -13.71 10.94 5.29
N VAL A 285 -13.82 12.15 4.76
CA VAL A 285 -12.71 13.13 4.82
C VAL A 285 -12.56 13.83 6.18
N THR A 286 -13.61 13.84 7.00
CA THR A 286 -13.59 14.49 8.32
C THR A 286 -13.33 13.53 9.47
N LEU A 287 -13.41 12.21 9.23
CA LEU A 287 -13.08 11.20 10.24
C LEU A 287 -11.58 11.06 10.41
N MET A 288 -11.15 11.02 11.66
CA MET A 288 -9.81 10.56 12.03
C MET A 288 -9.95 9.22 12.76
N THR A 289 -9.38 8.19 12.19
CA THR A 289 -9.38 6.84 12.78
C THR A 289 -8.24 6.69 13.80
N THR A 290 -8.20 5.57 14.49
CA THR A 290 -7.09 5.25 15.41
C THR A 290 -5.73 5.20 14.71
N ASN A 291 -5.69 5.06 13.38
CA ASN A 291 -4.47 5.06 12.57
C ASN A 291 -3.98 6.49 12.22
N GLY A 292 -4.51 7.51 12.86
CA GLY A 292 -4.06 8.91 12.71
C GLY A 292 -4.33 9.55 11.34
N GLN A 293 -5.25 8.99 10.55
CA GLN A 293 -5.65 9.52 9.24
C GLN A 293 -7.14 9.26 8.95
N ALA A 294 -7.64 9.84 7.88
CA ALA A 294 -8.94 9.48 7.32
C ALA A 294 -8.97 7.98 6.96
N PRO A 295 -10.13 7.31 6.99
CA PRO A 295 -10.23 5.92 6.58
C PRO A 295 -9.68 5.70 5.17
N PHE A 296 -8.80 4.72 5.01
CA PHE A 296 -8.30 4.33 3.69
C PHE A 296 -9.37 3.48 3.00
N ILE A 297 -10.34 4.14 2.38
CA ILE A 297 -11.54 3.54 1.78
C ILE A 297 -11.54 3.65 0.26
N THR A 298 -11.86 2.55 -0.40
CA THR A 298 -12.14 2.45 -1.83
C THR A 298 -13.61 2.21 -2.04
N VAL A 299 -14.21 2.97 -2.95
CA VAL A 299 -15.63 2.86 -3.32
C VAL A 299 -15.72 2.30 -4.74
N PHE A 300 -16.38 1.17 -4.87
CA PHE A 300 -16.54 0.42 -6.10
C PHE A 300 -17.86 0.75 -6.79
N MET A 301 -17.79 1.11 -8.07
CA MET A 301 -18.90 1.53 -8.91
C MET A 301 -19.01 0.58 -10.11
N TYR A 302 -19.88 -0.42 -9.99
CA TYR A 302 -20.02 -1.51 -10.95
C TYR A 302 -21.48 -1.80 -11.26
N LEU A 303 -21.97 -1.37 -12.42
CA LEU A 303 -23.39 -1.48 -12.81
C LEU A 303 -23.89 -2.93 -12.94
N ASN A 304 -23.09 -3.80 -13.56
CA ASN A 304 -23.46 -5.21 -13.74
C ASN A 304 -23.43 -6.04 -12.46
N GLU A 305 -23.04 -5.48 -11.32
CA GLU A 305 -23.22 -6.09 -10.00
C GLU A 305 -24.70 -6.04 -9.55
N ALA A 306 -25.50 -5.15 -10.10
CA ALA A 306 -26.92 -5.04 -9.80
C ALA A 306 -27.72 -6.29 -10.23
N ARG A 307 -28.69 -6.69 -9.43
CA ARG A 307 -29.47 -7.93 -9.61
C ARG A 307 -30.73 -7.76 -10.45
N SER A 308 -31.14 -6.53 -10.72
CA SER A 308 -32.31 -6.20 -11.53
C SER A 308 -32.10 -4.89 -12.28
N GLU A 309 -32.87 -4.67 -13.35
CA GLU A 309 -32.84 -3.43 -14.11
C GLU A 309 -33.19 -2.20 -13.25
N GLN A 310 -34.12 -2.34 -12.30
CA GLN A 310 -34.43 -1.24 -11.39
C GLN A 310 -33.29 -0.93 -10.43
N GLU A 311 -32.66 -1.96 -9.86
CA GLU A 311 -31.49 -1.81 -9.00
C GLU A 311 -30.32 -1.17 -9.76
N LYS A 312 -30.15 -1.55 -11.04
CA LYS A 312 -29.11 -0.97 -11.92
C LYS A 312 -29.36 0.52 -12.17
N LYS A 313 -30.60 0.92 -12.42
CA LYS A 313 -30.97 2.35 -12.54
C LYS A 313 -30.74 3.12 -11.25
N ASP A 314 -31.11 2.54 -10.13
CA ASP A 314 -30.90 3.15 -8.82
C ASP A 314 -29.41 3.27 -8.47
N LEU A 315 -28.64 2.23 -8.79
CA LEU A 315 -27.17 2.26 -8.67
C LEU A 315 -26.55 3.33 -9.58
N ALA A 316 -27.02 3.45 -10.82
CA ALA A 316 -26.57 4.49 -11.76
C ALA A 316 -26.82 5.91 -11.18
N MET A 317 -27.94 6.13 -10.50
CA MET A 317 -28.23 7.39 -9.81
C MET A 317 -27.21 7.67 -8.69
N ILE A 318 -26.87 6.67 -7.90
CA ILE A 318 -25.86 6.80 -6.83
C ILE A 318 -24.46 7.09 -7.43
N ILE A 319 -24.08 6.39 -8.49
CA ILE A 319 -22.80 6.58 -9.19
C ILE A 319 -22.74 8.00 -9.78
N GLU A 320 -23.78 8.43 -10.47
CA GLU A 320 -23.85 9.77 -11.04
C GLU A 320 -23.62 10.85 -9.98
N GLU A 321 -24.32 10.74 -8.86
CA GLU A 321 -24.20 11.70 -7.77
C GLU A 321 -22.82 11.65 -7.10
N THR A 322 -22.23 10.47 -6.95
CA THR A 322 -20.87 10.29 -6.43
C THR A 322 -19.84 10.98 -7.32
N LEU A 323 -19.94 10.80 -8.64
CA LEU A 323 -19.05 11.44 -9.60
C LEU A 323 -19.24 12.97 -9.64
N ARG A 324 -20.48 13.45 -9.59
CA ARG A 324 -20.77 14.90 -9.56
C ARG A 324 -20.14 15.57 -8.35
N GLN A 325 -20.34 15.02 -7.16
CA GLN A 325 -19.79 15.56 -5.93
C GLN A 325 -18.26 15.48 -5.91
N ARG A 326 -17.69 14.40 -6.45
CA ARG A 326 -16.24 14.30 -6.57
C ARG A 326 -15.67 15.29 -7.58
N TYR A 327 -16.36 15.55 -8.66
CA TYR A 327 -15.99 16.58 -9.63
C TYR A 327 -15.92 17.98 -8.99
N GLU A 328 -16.85 18.32 -8.09
CA GLU A 328 -16.78 19.55 -7.30
C GLU A 328 -15.60 19.52 -6.33
N GLY A 329 -15.38 18.41 -5.63
CA GLY A 329 -14.36 18.23 -4.60
C GLY A 329 -14.88 18.55 -3.19
N VAL A 330 -13.97 18.96 -2.30
CA VAL A 330 -14.30 19.44 -0.95
C VAL A 330 -13.66 20.80 -0.70
N LYS A 331 -14.28 21.60 0.16
CA LYS A 331 -13.70 22.91 0.53
C LYS A 331 -12.67 22.74 1.64
N ASN A 332 -11.49 23.33 1.43
CA ASN A 332 -10.50 23.49 2.49
C ASN A 332 -10.91 24.62 3.47
N GLU A 333 -10.08 24.90 4.48
CA GLU A 333 -10.31 25.95 5.48
C GLU A 333 -10.39 27.38 4.90
N LYS A 334 -9.93 27.58 3.69
CA LYS A 334 -10.03 28.88 2.96
C LYS A 334 -11.28 28.94 2.09
N GLY A 335 -12.12 27.91 2.10
CA GLY A 335 -13.32 27.84 1.27
C GLY A 335 -13.06 27.49 -0.19
N VAL A 336 -11.86 27.06 -0.53
CA VAL A 336 -11.46 26.67 -1.90
C VAL A 336 -11.74 25.19 -2.12
N TRP A 337 -12.28 24.85 -3.29
CA TRP A 337 -12.54 23.50 -3.70
C TRP A 337 -11.25 22.77 -4.08
N ILE A 338 -10.90 21.73 -3.34
CA ILE A 338 -9.71 20.91 -3.55
C ILE A 338 -10.06 19.43 -3.78
N THR A 339 -9.10 18.68 -4.27
CA THR A 339 -9.21 17.22 -4.44
C THR A 339 -8.94 16.54 -3.12
N PRO A 340 -9.90 15.79 -2.52
CA PRO A 340 -9.66 14.98 -1.33
C PRO A 340 -8.90 13.70 -1.69
N ALA A 341 -8.07 13.21 -0.76
CA ALA A 341 -7.36 11.94 -0.94
C ALA A 341 -8.32 10.73 -0.95
N PHE A 342 -9.37 10.76 -0.13
CA PHE A 342 -10.37 9.69 0.04
C PHE A 342 -11.80 10.23 -0.07
N PRO A 343 -12.77 9.34 -0.36
CA PRO A 343 -12.62 7.95 -0.80
C PRO A 343 -11.92 7.83 -2.16
N LYS A 344 -11.14 6.76 -2.35
CA LYS A 344 -10.71 6.36 -3.68
C LYS A 344 -11.93 5.85 -4.45
N LEU A 345 -12.08 6.23 -5.71
CA LEU A 345 -13.19 5.81 -6.56
C LEU A 345 -12.67 4.88 -7.65
N ILE A 346 -13.38 3.76 -7.87
CA ILE A 346 -13.13 2.84 -8.97
C ILE A 346 -14.40 2.72 -9.81
N TYR A 347 -14.27 3.00 -11.08
CA TYR A 347 -15.33 2.91 -12.07
C TYR A 347 -15.07 1.75 -13.01
N VAL A 348 -16.01 0.81 -13.10
CA VAL A 348 -15.89 -0.33 -14.01
C VAL A 348 -16.35 0.08 -15.40
N LEU A 349 -15.50 -0.16 -16.39
CA LEU A 349 -15.82 -0.01 -17.81
C LEU A 349 -16.50 -1.29 -18.27
N GLU A 350 -17.73 -1.15 -18.74
CA GLU A 350 -18.65 -2.23 -19.08
C GLU A 350 -19.21 -2.04 -20.49
N GLU A 351 -19.76 -3.09 -21.10
CA GLU A 351 -20.39 -3.00 -22.42
C GLU A 351 -21.50 -1.93 -22.43
N ASP A 352 -22.26 -1.82 -21.33
CA ASP A 352 -23.38 -0.87 -21.19
C ASP A 352 -22.95 0.59 -21.01
N ASN A 353 -21.66 0.90 -20.90
CA ASN A 353 -21.19 2.26 -20.65
C ASN A 353 -19.99 2.72 -21.49
N ILE A 354 -19.44 1.84 -22.37
CA ILE A 354 -18.15 2.15 -23.02
C ILE A 354 -18.27 2.79 -24.40
N THR A 355 -19.43 2.81 -25.01
CA THR A 355 -19.68 3.44 -26.32
C THR A 355 -20.77 4.50 -26.22
N GLU A 356 -20.75 5.48 -27.14
CA GLU A 356 -21.72 6.58 -27.19
C GLU A 356 -23.18 6.12 -27.28
N ASP A 357 -23.40 4.95 -27.91
CA ASP A 357 -24.73 4.33 -28.02
C ASP A 357 -25.16 3.56 -26.78
N SER A 358 -24.28 3.37 -25.81
CA SER A 358 -24.58 2.63 -24.58
C SER A 358 -25.52 3.39 -23.67
N PRO A 359 -26.42 2.71 -22.94
CA PRO A 359 -27.43 3.36 -22.11
C PRO A 359 -26.83 4.18 -20.95
N TYR A 360 -25.64 3.83 -20.50
CA TYR A 360 -24.94 4.49 -19.38
C TYR A 360 -23.66 5.25 -19.81
N TRP A 361 -23.52 5.56 -21.09
CA TRP A 361 -22.40 6.37 -21.62
C TRP A 361 -22.25 7.70 -20.90
N TYR A 362 -23.34 8.33 -20.50
CA TYR A 362 -23.29 9.60 -19.77
C TYR A 362 -22.50 9.51 -18.46
N LEU A 363 -22.51 8.35 -17.77
CA LEU A 363 -21.72 8.12 -16.58
C LEU A 363 -20.22 8.04 -16.91
N THR A 364 -19.86 7.37 -17.99
CA THR A 364 -18.47 7.26 -18.45
C THR A 364 -17.92 8.62 -18.86
N ARG A 365 -18.71 9.43 -19.55
CA ARG A 365 -18.32 10.82 -19.87
C ARG A 365 -18.12 11.65 -18.59
N LEU A 366 -19.02 11.56 -17.64
CA LEU A 366 -18.90 12.24 -16.35
C LEU A 366 -17.68 11.74 -15.54
N ALA A 367 -17.38 10.44 -15.60
CA ALA A 367 -16.18 9.86 -15.00
C ALA A 367 -14.90 10.42 -15.63
N ALA A 368 -14.86 10.56 -16.96
CA ALA A 368 -13.74 11.16 -17.68
C ALA A 368 -13.52 12.62 -17.29
N GLU A 369 -14.58 13.42 -17.19
CA GLU A 369 -14.53 14.80 -16.73
C GLU A 369 -14.01 14.90 -15.27
N CYS A 370 -14.49 13.99 -14.41
CA CYS A 370 -14.04 13.91 -13.03
C CYS A 370 -12.54 13.54 -12.93
N THR A 371 -12.09 12.56 -13.71
CA THR A 371 -10.67 12.17 -13.78
C THR A 371 -9.78 13.32 -14.25
N ALA A 372 -10.19 14.04 -15.30
CA ALA A 372 -9.44 15.16 -15.83
C ALA A 372 -9.23 16.27 -14.80
N LYS A 373 -10.18 16.49 -13.90
CA LYS A 373 -10.15 17.55 -12.89
C LYS A 373 -9.64 17.09 -11.52
N ARG A 374 -9.95 15.86 -11.11
CA ARG A 374 -9.77 15.35 -9.75
C ARG A 374 -8.96 14.06 -9.63
N MET A 375 -8.35 13.59 -10.70
CA MET A 375 -7.51 12.38 -10.77
C MET A 375 -8.23 11.06 -10.47
N VAL A 376 -9.50 11.07 -10.22
CA VAL A 376 -10.35 9.90 -9.97
C VAL A 376 -11.64 10.02 -10.78
N PRO A 377 -12.31 8.88 -11.07
CA PRO A 377 -12.04 7.50 -10.66
C PRO A 377 -10.87 6.84 -11.41
N ASP A 378 -10.40 5.71 -10.85
CA ASP A 378 -9.60 4.74 -11.56
C ASP A 378 -10.52 3.79 -12.34
N TYR A 379 -9.97 3.05 -13.30
CA TYR A 379 -10.75 2.24 -14.23
C TYR A 379 -10.38 0.77 -14.16
N ILE A 380 -11.39 -0.08 -14.02
CA ILE A 380 -11.28 -1.53 -14.18
C ILE A 380 -12.05 -1.91 -15.45
N SER A 381 -11.43 -2.72 -16.32
CA SER A 381 -12.08 -3.32 -17.47
C SER A 381 -12.82 -4.58 -17.05
N GLU A 382 -14.15 -4.59 -17.18
CA GLU A 382 -14.95 -5.80 -16.98
C GLU A 382 -14.51 -6.90 -17.94
N LYS A 383 -14.36 -6.57 -19.21
CA LYS A 383 -13.92 -7.50 -20.27
C LYS A 383 -12.62 -8.23 -19.92
N LYS A 384 -11.58 -7.49 -19.51
CA LYS A 384 -10.30 -8.08 -19.12
C LYS A 384 -10.33 -8.78 -17.77
N MET A 385 -11.07 -8.26 -16.83
CA MET A 385 -11.21 -8.89 -15.52
C MET A 385 -11.90 -10.25 -15.63
N LEU A 386 -12.95 -10.36 -16.44
CA LEU A 386 -13.66 -11.62 -16.68
C LEU A 386 -12.80 -12.66 -17.42
N GLU A 387 -11.92 -12.22 -18.33
CA GLU A 387 -10.94 -13.12 -18.96
C GLU A 387 -9.94 -13.73 -17.97
N LEU A 388 -9.61 -13.01 -16.90
CA LEU A 388 -8.53 -13.36 -15.97
C LEU A 388 -9.01 -13.94 -14.64
N LYS A 389 -10.19 -13.58 -14.18
CA LYS A 389 -10.68 -13.84 -12.83
C LYS A 389 -12.10 -14.41 -12.78
N VAL A 390 -12.45 -15.31 -13.69
CA VAL A 390 -13.66 -16.13 -13.56
C VAL A 390 -13.35 -17.46 -12.88
N ASP A 391 -14.37 -18.12 -12.35
CA ASP A 391 -14.25 -19.46 -11.81
C ASP A 391 -14.09 -20.51 -12.94
N LYS A 392 -13.91 -21.76 -12.56
CA LYS A 392 -13.74 -22.87 -13.51
C LYS A 392 -15.00 -23.14 -14.36
N ASN A 393 -16.16 -22.62 -13.94
CA ASN A 393 -17.43 -22.78 -14.64
C ASN A 393 -17.75 -21.61 -15.55
N GLY A 394 -16.88 -20.57 -15.60
CA GLY A 394 -17.10 -19.35 -16.36
C GLY A 394 -18.08 -18.39 -15.70
N GLU A 395 -18.46 -18.63 -14.44
CA GLU A 395 -19.30 -17.74 -13.64
C GLU A 395 -18.45 -16.74 -12.88
N GLY A 396 -18.87 -15.51 -12.81
CA GLY A 396 -18.21 -14.50 -12.02
C GLY A 396 -18.53 -13.07 -12.44
N HIS A 397 -18.16 -12.14 -11.56
CA HIS A 397 -18.21 -10.70 -11.76
C HIS A 397 -16.82 -10.10 -11.59
N CYS A 398 -16.68 -8.80 -11.83
CA CYS A 398 -15.48 -8.08 -11.48
C CYS A 398 -15.24 -8.12 -9.97
N TYR A 399 -13.97 -8.25 -9.61
CA TYR A 399 -13.51 -7.98 -8.26
C TYR A 399 -13.14 -6.51 -8.13
N THR A 400 -13.39 -5.92 -6.96
CA THR A 400 -12.73 -4.66 -6.60
C THR A 400 -11.37 -4.95 -5.97
N CYS A 401 -10.45 -4.00 -6.04
CA CYS A 401 -9.24 -4.06 -5.22
C CYS A 401 -9.55 -3.71 -3.76
N MET A 402 -8.75 -4.23 -2.87
CA MET A 402 -8.69 -3.81 -1.48
C MET A 402 -7.69 -2.65 -1.37
N GLY A 403 -8.13 -1.51 -0.85
CA GLY A 403 -7.27 -0.34 -0.74
C GLY A 403 -6.75 0.14 -2.11
N CYS A 404 -5.42 0.09 -2.31
CA CYS A 404 -4.80 0.63 -3.52
C CYS A 404 -4.99 -0.24 -4.75
N ARG A 405 -4.54 -1.50 -4.69
CA ARG A 405 -4.46 -2.40 -5.85
C ARG A 405 -4.40 -3.89 -5.51
N SER A 406 -4.61 -4.28 -4.26
CA SER A 406 -4.60 -5.70 -3.86
C SER A 406 -5.88 -6.39 -4.33
N PHE A 407 -5.75 -7.47 -5.07
CA PHE A 407 -6.88 -8.29 -5.50
C PHE A 407 -6.83 -9.66 -4.85
N LEU A 408 -8.00 -10.15 -4.47
CA LEU A 408 -8.16 -11.54 -4.05
C LEU A 408 -8.20 -12.46 -5.27
N THR A 409 -7.79 -13.70 -5.06
CA THR A 409 -8.00 -14.77 -6.04
C THR A 409 -9.45 -15.23 -6.02
N PRO A 410 -9.98 -15.77 -7.12
CA PRO A 410 -11.33 -16.34 -7.16
C PRO A 410 -11.52 -17.40 -6.07
N TYR A 411 -12.64 -17.33 -5.37
CA TYR A 411 -13.03 -18.24 -4.29
C TYR A 411 -14.53 -18.51 -4.35
N VAL A 412 -14.92 -19.74 -4.09
CA VAL A 412 -16.31 -20.17 -3.98
C VAL A 412 -16.61 -20.58 -2.53
N ASP A 413 -17.79 -20.22 -2.06
CA ASP A 413 -18.26 -20.55 -0.72
C ASP A 413 -18.68 -22.02 -0.57
N GLU A 414 -19.19 -22.39 0.60
CA GLU A 414 -19.67 -23.74 0.92
C GLU A 414 -20.82 -24.20 0.01
N ASN A 415 -21.54 -23.27 -0.62
CA ASN A 415 -22.64 -23.54 -1.55
C ASN A 415 -22.20 -23.57 -3.00
N GLY A 416 -20.90 -23.47 -3.27
CA GLY A 416 -20.33 -23.42 -4.61
C GLY A 416 -20.55 -22.09 -5.34
N LYS A 417 -20.89 -21.02 -4.62
CA LYS A 417 -21.10 -19.68 -5.21
C LYS A 417 -19.83 -18.83 -5.08
N PRO A 418 -19.50 -18.04 -6.11
CA PRO A 418 -18.41 -17.08 -6.01
C PRO A 418 -18.64 -16.10 -4.86
N LYS A 419 -17.60 -15.88 -4.03
CA LYS A 419 -17.64 -14.94 -2.91
C LYS A 419 -16.66 -13.80 -3.17
N TYR A 420 -17.18 -12.58 -3.25
CA TYR A 420 -16.40 -11.36 -3.54
C TYR A 420 -16.11 -10.55 -2.27
N TYR A 421 -17.07 -10.41 -1.38
CA TYR A 421 -16.99 -9.59 -0.16
C TYR A 421 -16.91 -10.46 1.09
N GLY A 422 -16.57 -9.86 2.21
CA GLY A 422 -16.30 -10.60 3.44
C GLY A 422 -15.03 -11.42 3.36
N ARG A 423 -14.00 -10.90 2.67
CA ARG A 423 -12.71 -11.53 2.47
C ARG A 423 -11.58 -10.56 2.75
N PHE A 424 -10.37 -11.02 2.96
CA PHE A 424 -9.26 -10.18 3.40
C PHE A 424 -7.87 -10.67 2.95
N ASN A 425 -6.87 -9.80 3.09
CA ASN A 425 -5.46 -10.11 2.90
C ASN A 425 -4.75 -10.16 4.26
N GLN A 426 -3.98 -11.21 4.51
CA GLN A 426 -3.29 -11.44 5.78
C GLN A 426 -2.07 -10.54 5.97
N GLY A 427 -1.37 -10.16 4.90
CA GLY A 427 -0.18 -9.33 4.94
C GLY A 427 0.68 -9.45 3.69
N VAL A 428 1.73 -8.64 3.66
CA VAL A 428 2.62 -8.47 2.49
C VAL A 428 4.08 -8.51 2.91
N VAL A 429 4.91 -9.14 2.08
CA VAL A 429 6.39 -9.04 2.10
C VAL A 429 6.85 -8.77 0.68
N THR A 430 7.74 -7.80 0.49
CA THR A 430 8.24 -7.40 -0.84
C THR A 430 9.71 -7.79 -1.03
N ILE A 431 10.02 -8.44 -2.14
CA ILE A 431 11.40 -8.74 -2.55
C ILE A 431 12.00 -7.58 -3.34
N ASN A 432 13.29 -7.28 -3.07
CA ASN A 432 14.07 -6.31 -3.84
C ASN A 432 14.78 -7.02 -4.99
N LEU A 433 14.22 -6.96 -6.20
CA LEU A 433 14.79 -7.62 -7.39
C LEU A 433 16.13 -6.99 -7.80
N VAL A 434 16.33 -5.70 -7.54
CA VAL A 434 17.60 -5.02 -7.84
C VAL A 434 18.74 -5.57 -6.98
N ALA A 435 18.45 -5.84 -5.70
CA ALA A 435 19.44 -6.46 -4.80
C ALA A 435 19.82 -7.87 -5.24
N VAL A 436 18.87 -8.65 -5.78
CA VAL A 436 19.16 -9.97 -6.37
C VAL A 436 20.10 -9.82 -7.55
N ALA A 437 19.79 -8.93 -8.50
CA ALA A 437 20.57 -8.69 -9.69
C ALA A 437 21.99 -8.20 -9.35
N CYS A 438 22.14 -7.17 -8.53
CA CYS A 438 23.43 -6.63 -8.15
C CYS A 438 24.31 -7.66 -7.40
N SER A 439 23.71 -8.50 -6.56
CA SER A 439 24.43 -9.56 -5.84
C SER A 439 24.93 -10.67 -6.76
N SER A 440 24.32 -10.87 -7.92
CA SER A 440 24.74 -11.88 -8.92
C SER A 440 25.98 -11.47 -9.74
N GLU A 441 26.36 -10.18 -9.70
CA GLU A 441 27.48 -9.64 -10.50
C GLU A 441 27.34 -9.90 -12.01
N ARG A 442 26.09 -9.94 -12.52
CA ARG A 442 25.70 -10.27 -13.91
C ARG A 442 25.90 -11.73 -14.33
N ASP A 443 26.18 -12.62 -13.39
CA ASP A 443 26.20 -14.05 -13.65
C ASP A 443 24.76 -14.60 -13.58
N MET A 444 24.27 -15.16 -14.68
CA MET A 444 22.89 -15.63 -14.80
C MET A 444 22.60 -16.83 -13.89
N ASN A 445 23.57 -17.76 -13.73
CA ASN A 445 23.37 -18.92 -12.85
C ASN A 445 23.32 -18.49 -11.39
N LYS A 446 24.23 -17.59 -11.01
CA LYS A 446 24.27 -17.00 -9.67
C LYS A 446 23.01 -16.16 -9.39
N PHE A 447 22.47 -15.49 -10.41
CA PHE A 447 21.21 -14.76 -10.28
C PHE A 447 20.05 -15.67 -9.84
N TRP A 448 19.82 -16.78 -10.53
CA TRP A 448 18.73 -17.70 -10.23
C TRP A 448 18.92 -18.36 -8.86
N GLN A 449 20.16 -18.76 -8.51
CA GLN A 449 20.44 -19.29 -7.18
C GLN A 449 20.13 -18.29 -6.07
N ILE A 450 20.58 -17.06 -6.17
CA ILE A 450 20.32 -16.00 -5.19
C ILE A 450 18.81 -15.70 -5.15
N PHE A 451 18.16 -15.69 -6.31
CA PHE A 451 16.74 -15.45 -6.40
C PHE A 451 15.92 -16.49 -5.62
N ASP A 452 16.24 -17.76 -5.78
CA ASP A 452 15.62 -18.85 -5.02
C ASP A 452 15.84 -18.71 -3.50
N GLU A 453 17.06 -18.38 -3.08
CA GLU A 453 17.37 -18.11 -1.67
C GLU A 453 16.54 -16.94 -1.11
N ARG A 454 16.34 -15.88 -1.89
CA ARG A 454 15.55 -14.71 -1.47
C ARG A 454 14.05 -14.99 -1.46
N LEU A 455 13.57 -15.80 -2.40
CA LEU A 455 12.17 -16.25 -2.41
C LEU A 455 11.87 -17.12 -1.19
N GLU A 456 12.76 -18.04 -0.82
CA GLU A 456 12.60 -18.83 0.41
C GLU A 456 12.60 -17.94 1.67
N LEU A 457 13.42 -16.90 1.69
CA LEU A 457 13.41 -15.91 2.77
C LEU A 457 12.09 -15.13 2.83
N CYS A 458 11.51 -14.76 1.66
CA CYS A 458 10.18 -14.17 1.59
C CYS A 458 9.09 -15.12 2.08
N HIS A 459 9.18 -16.41 1.71
CA HIS A 459 8.28 -17.44 2.19
C HIS A 459 8.24 -17.53 3.72
N LYS A 460 9.42 -17.64 4.35
CA LYS A 460 9.54 -17.61 5.81
C LYS A 460 8.95 -16.32 6.42
N ALA A 461 9.22 -15.18 5.82
CA ALA A 461 8.69 -13.91 6.29
C ALA A 461 7.17 -13.81 6.15
N LEU A 462 6.59 -14.36 5.07
CA LEU A 462 5.13 -14.45 4.89
C LEU A 462 4.50 -15.39 5.91
N MET A 463 5.15 -16.53 6.20
CA MET A 463 4.69 -17.41 7.29
C MET A 463 4.72 -16.70 8.64
N CYS A 464 5.71 -15.81 8.90
CA CYS A 464 5.69 -14.96 10.09
C CYS A 464 4.47 -14.01 10.13
N ARG A 465 3.91 -13.62 8.98
CA ARG A 465 2.64 -12.87 8.93
C ARG A 465 1.43 -13.75 9.24
N HIS A 466 1.44 -14.99 8.78
CA HIS A 466 0.33 -15.93 8.95
C HIS A 466 0.21 -16.46 10.38
N GLU A 467 1.32 -16.91 10.95
CA GLU A 467 1.32 -17.60 12.25
C GLU A 467 0.67 -16.82 13.41
N PRO A 468 0.91 -15.49 13.59
CA PRO A 468 0.27 -14.74 14.66
C PRO A 468 -1.24 -14.59 14.53
N LEU A 469 -1.81 -14.79 13.35
CA LEU A 469 -3.25 -14.74 13.14
C LEU A 469 -3.95 -16.03 13.60
N LYS A 470 -3.23 -17.15 13.65
CA LYS A 470 -3.78 -18.42 14.14
C LYS A 470 -4.15 -18.33 15.61
N GLY A 471 -5.29 -18.88 15.95
CA GLY A 471 -5.82 -18.84 17.31
C GLY A 471 -6.38 -17.47 17.73
N THR A 472 -6.35 -16.46 16.86
CA THR A 472 -7.02 -15.19 17.15
C THR A 472 -8.51 -15.41 17.33
N LEU A 473 -9.05 -15.00 18.47
CA LEU A 473 -10.48 -15.14 18.75
C LEU A 473 -11.28 -14.06 18.04
N SER A 474 -12.50 -14.39 17.67
CA SER A 474 -13.44 -13.45 17.03
C SER A 474 -13.69 -12.19 17.86
N ASP A 475 -13.40 -12.24 19.16
CA ASP A 475 -13.49 -11.13 20.11
C ASP A 475 -12.42 -10.05 19.90
N ALA A 476 -11.32 -10.35 19.19
CA ALA A 476 -10.25 -9.37 18.93
C ALA A 476 -10.73 -8.18 18.08
N ALA A 477 -11.65 -8.45 17.14
CA ALA A 477 -12.26 -7.42 16.31
C ALA A 477 -13.72 -7.82 15.96
N PRO A 478 -14.68 -7.63 16.89
CA PRO A 478 -16.04 -8.13 16.72
C PRO A 478 -16.74 -7.64 15.45
N ILE A 479 -16.51 -6.38 15.05
CA ILE A 479 -17.08 -5.82 13.81
C ILE A 479 -16.68 -6.61 12.57
N LEU A 480 -15.43 -7.14 12.55
CA LEU A 480 -14.88 -7.91 11.44
C LEU A 480 -15.38 -9.36 11.47
N TRP A 481 -15.27 -10.00 12.63
CA TRP A 481 -15.36 -11.45 12.74
C TRP A 481 -16.73 -11.97 13.19
N GLN A 482 -17.47 -11.17 13.99
CA GLN A 482 -18.78 -11.58 14.56
C GLN A 482 -19.95 -10.90 13.89
N TYR A 483 -19.81 -9.66 13.39
CA TYR A 483 -20.93 -8.80 13.01
C TYR A 483 -21.00 -8.44 11.52
N GLY A 484 -20.35 -9.22 10.68
CA GLY A 484 -20.65 -9.32 9.26
C GLY A 484 -19.71 -8.60 8.31
N ALA A 485 -18.73 -7.79 8.78
CA ALA A 485 -17.83 -7.13 7.86
C ALA A 485 -17.00 -8.15 7.04
N LEU A 486 -16.48 -9.18 7.70
CA LEU A 486 -15.76 -10.29 7.06
C LEU A 486 -16.42 -11.64 7.31
N ALA A 487 -16.97 -11.86 8.49
CA ALA A 487 -17.61 -13.12 8.88
C ALA A 487 -18.69 -12.90 9.95
N ARG A 488 -19.43 -13.97 10.27
CA ARG A 488 -20.37 -14.05 11.41
C ARG A 488 -20.01 -15.24 12.28
N LEU A 489 -18.80 -15.23 12.84
CA LEU A 489 -18.35 -16.26 13.77
C LEU A 489 -19.03 -16.09 15.14
N PRO A 490 -19.31 -17.17 15.86
CA PRO A 490 -19.67 -17.10 17.25
C PRO A 490 -18.61 -16.41 18.09
N LYS A 491 -19.02 -15.81 19.19
CA LYS A 491 -18.13 -15.20 20.18
C LYS A 491 -17.17 -16.26 20.73
N GLY A 492 -15.87 -15.92 20.80
CA GLY A 492 -14.83 -16.82 21.29
C GLY A 492 -14.37 -17.90 20.28
N GLU A 493 -14.89 -17.90 19.06
CA GLU A 493 -14.43 -18.82 18.01
C GLU A 493 -13.13 -18.31 17.37
N PRO A 494 -12.09 -19.16 17.17
CA PRO A 494 -10.90 -18.79 16.42
C PRO A 494 -11.20 -18.52 14.94
N ILE A 495 -10.46 -17.56 14.35
CA ILE A 495 -10.62 -17.20 12.92
C ILE A 495 -9.90 -18.17 11.97
N ASP A 496 -9.27 -19.22 12.47
CA ASP A 496 -8.36 -20.11 11.73
C ASP A 496 -8.94 -20.61 10.42
N LYS A 497 -10.21 -20.99 10.38
CA LYS A 497 -10.88 -21.47 9.15
C LYS A 497 -10.90 -20.41 8.01
N LEU A 498 -10.74 -19.14 8.34
CA LEU A 498 -10.71 -18.04 7.37
C LEU A 498 -9.30 -17.77 6.82
N LEU A 499 -8.27 -18.44 7.36
CA LEU A 499 -6.88 -18.25 6.95
C LEU A 499 -6.46 -19.18 5.80
N TYR A 500 -7.25 -20.21 5.51
CA TYR A 500 -6.92 -21.30 4.58
C TYR A 500 -7.92 -21.41 3.43
N GLY A 501 -7.57 -22.25 2.44
CA GLY A 501 -8.46 -22.65 1.36
C GLY A 501 -8.83 -21.54 0.38
N GLY A 502 -8.15 -20.38 0.41
CA GLY A 502 -8.41 -19.24 -0.46
C GLY A 502 -9.46 -18.27 0.06
N TYR A 503 -10.00 -18.43 1.27
CA TYR A 503 -10.90 -17.45 1.88
C TYR A 503 -10.20 -16.09 2.04
N SER A 504 -8.94 -16.11 2.47
CA SER A 504 -8.04 -14.96 2.51
C SER A 504 -6.78 -15.24 1.66
N THR A 505 -6.05 -14.19 1.34
CA THR A 505 -4.79 -14.25 0.60
C THR A 505 -3.64 -13.75 1.45
N ILE A 506 -2.41 -14.10 1.04
CA ILE A 506 -1.17 -13.51 1.54
C ILE A 506 -0.29 -13.17 0.35
N SER A 507 0.39 -12.03 0.36
CA SER A 507 0.94 -11.46 -0.86
C SER A 507 2.46 -11.38 -0.86
N LEU A 508 3.08 -11.95 -1.90
CA LEU A 508 4.46 -11.71 -2.27
C LEU A 508 4.52 -10.45 -3.16
N GLY A 509 5.07 -9.37 -2.63
CA GLY A 509 5.35 -8.16 -3.38
C GLY A 509 6.72 -8.18 -4.06
N TYR A 510 6.92 -7.32 -5.04
CA TYR A 510 8.21 -7.16 -5.72
C TYR A 510 8.44 -5.71 -6.16
N ALA A 511 9.71 -5.34 -6.28
CA ALA A 511 10.13 -3.99 -6.66
C ALA A 511 11.37 -4.03 -7.55
N GLY A 512 11.47 -3.08 -8.46
CA GLY A 512 12.67 -2.85 -9.24
C GLY A 512 12.88 -3.83 -10.41
N LEU A 513 11.82 -4.29 -11.06
CA LEU A 513 11.96 -5.18 -12.22
C LEU A 513 12.75 -4.51 -13.36
N TYR A 514 12.50 -3.22 -13.62
CA TYR A 514 13.25 -2.46 -14.63
C TYR A 514 14.74 -2.46 -14.35
N GLU A 515 15.18 -2.05 -13.17
CA GLU A 515 16.57 -1.98 -12.79
C GLU A 515 17.23 -3.36 -12.76
N CYS A 516 16.50 -4.38 -12.31
CA CYS A 516 16.95 -5.78 -12.32
C CYS A 516 17.28 -6.24 -13.74
N VAL A 517 16.35 -6.08 -14.66
CA VAL A 517 16.53 -6.48 -16.07
C VAL A 517 17.63 -5.66 -16.73
N LYS A 518 17.67 -4.36 -16.50
CA LYS A 518 18.69 -3.48 -17.05
C LYS A 518 20.09 -3.82 -16.55
N TYR A 519 20.24 -4.16 -15.27
CA TYR A 519 21.53 -4.60 -14.73
C TYR A 519 22.00 -5.89 -15.36
N MET A 520 21.12 -6.88 -15.52
CA MET A 520 21.47 -8.20 -16.06
C MET A 520 21.69 -8.21 -17.57
N THR A 521 20.92 -7.43 -18.34
CA THR A 521 20.89 -7.48 -19.81
C THR A 521 21.53 -6.24 -20.47
N GLY A 522 21.69 -5.16 -19.73
CA GLY A 522 22.11 -3.85 -20.26
C GLY A 522 21.00 -3.04 -20.93
N LYS A 523 19.76 -3.57 -20.99
CA LYS A 523 18.62 -2.96 -21.69
C LYS A 523 17.41 -2.82 -20.76
N SER A 524 16.51 -1.86 -21.05
CA SER A 524 15.20 -1.77 -20.40
C SER A 524 14.39 -3.03 -20.65
N HIS A 525 13.52 -3.39 -19.72
CA HIS A 525 12.58 -4.51 -19.91
C HIS A 525 11.52 -4.25 -21.01
N THR A 526 11.42 -3.02 -21.50
CA THR A 526 10.62 -2.66 -22.68
C THR A 526 11.27 -3.06 -24.00
N ASP A 527 12.59 -3.34 -24.00
CA ASP A 527 13.31 -3.84 -25.17
C ASP A 527 12.91 -5.30 -25.49
N GLU A 528 12.66 -5.59 -26.77
CA GLU A 528 12.19 -6.92 -27.20
C GLU A 528 13.17 -8.06 -26.82
N GLU A 529 14.46 -7.80 -26.77
CA GLU A 529 15.48 -8.79 -26.38
C GLU A 529 15.53 -9.02 -24.86
N ALA A 530 15.21 -8.00 -24.05
CA ALA A 530 15.25 -8.07 -22.60
C ALA A 530 13.89 -8.50 -21.99
N LYS A 531 12.77 -8.23 -22.63
CA LYS A 531 11.42 -8.57 -22.18
C LYS A 531 11.26 -10.05 -21.79
N PRO A 532 11.76 -11.05 -22.56
CA PRO A 532 11.64 -12.46 -22.18
C PRO A 532 12.24 -12.77 -20.80
N PHE A 533 13.37 -12.16 -20.43
CA PHE A 533 13.96 -12.32 -19.12
C PHE A 533 13.08 -11.72 -18.02
N ALA A 534 12.49 -10.54 -18.25
CA ALA A 534 11.54 -9.94 -17.32
C ALA A 534 10.33 -10.85 -17.06
N LEU A 535 9.76 -11.44 -18.13
CA LEU A 535 8.64 -12.39 -18.01
C LEU A 535 9.04 -13.68 -17.28
N GLN A 536 10.25 -14.19 -17.47
CA GLN A 536 10.77 -15.34 -16.73
C GLN A 536 10.89 -15.04 -15.23
N VAL A 537 11.37 -13.84 -14.86
CA VAL A 537 11.45 -13.41 -13.45
C VAL A 537 10.05 -13.40 -12.83
N MET A 538 9.07 -12.84 -13.52
CA MET A 538 7.68 -12.80 -13.06
C MET A 538 7.07 -14.21 -12.93
N GLN A 539 7.28 -15.06 -13.91
CA GLN A 539 6.79 -16.44 -13.90
C GLN A 539 7.40 -17.25 -12.74
N HIS A 540 8.69 -17.07 -12.50
CA HIS A 540 9.40 -17.75 -11.41
C HIS A 540 8.82 -17.41 -10.03
N MET A 541 8.47 -16.14 -9.79
CA MET A 541 7.77 -15.73 -8.57
C MET A 541 6.36 -16.33 -8.46
N ASN A 542 5.62 -16.41 -9.57
CA ASN A 542 4.31 -17.07 -9.58
C ASN A 542 4.39 -18.55 -9.29
N ASP A 543 5.39 -19.24 -9.83
CA ASP A 543 5.60 -20.67 -9.60
C ASP A 543 5.96 -20.95 -8.13
N ALA A 544 6.75 -20.07 -7.50
CA ALA A 544 7.01 -20.13 -6.07
C ALA A 544 5.71 -19.97 -5.26
N CYS A 545 4.88 -18.98 -5.57
CA CYS A 545 3.57 -18.80 -4.90
C CYS A 545 2.67 -20.03 -5.04
N LYS A 546 2.61 -20.66 -6.24
CA LYS A 546 1.84 -21.88 -6.48
C LYS A 546 2.35 -23.06 -5.64
N MET A 547 3.67 -23.21 -5.55
CA MET A 547 4.30 -24.24 -4.73
C MET A 547 3.96 -24.05 -3.25
N TRP A 548 4.09 -22.85 -2.70
CA TRP A 548 3.75 -22.56 -1.30
C TRP A 548 2.26 -22.78 -1.01
N LYS A 549 1.38 -22.40 -1.95
CA LYS A 549 -0.05 -22.67 -1.85
C LYS A 549 -0.34 -24.17 -1.73
N ALA A 550 0.31 -24.98 -2.55
CA ALA A 550 0.15 -26.44 -2.49
C ALA A 550 0.67 -27.03 -1.18
N GLN A 551 1.75 -26.48 -0.61
CA GLN A 551 2.35 -26.93 0.65
C GLN A 551 1.49 -26.59 1.88
N HIS A 552 0.90 -25.41 1.93
CA HIS A 552 0.28 -24.85 3.14
C HIS A 552 -1.23 -24.69 3.08
N ASN A 553 -1.85 -24.88 1.92
CA ASN A 553 -3.28 -24.55 1.68
C ASN A 553 -3.62 -23.09 2.01
N ILE A 554 -2.64 -22.18 1.87
CA ILE A 554 -2.77 -20.75 2.01
C ILE A 554 -2.67 -20.14 0.62
N ASP A 555 -3.47 -19.14 0.32
CA ASP A 555 -3.51 -18.55 -1.01
C ASP A 555 -2.43 -17.47 -1.19
N PHE A 556 -1.20 -17.91 -1.46
CA PHE A 556 -0.09 -17.04 -1.81
C PHE A 556 -0.30 -16.46 -3.21
N SER A 557 -0.04 -15.16 -3.37
CA SER A 557 -0.34 -14.46 -4.60
C SER A 557 0.72 -13.40 -4.89
N LEU A 558 1.18 -13.32 -6.14
CA LEU A 558 2.14 -12.30 -6.57
C LEU A 558 1.44 -10.94 -6.70
N TYR A 559 2.01 -9.93 -6.09
CA TYR A 559 1.41 -8.61 -5.91
C TYR A 559 2.35 -7.48 -6.35
N GLY A 560 1.90 -6.67 -7.29
CA GLY A 560 2.55 -5.41 -7.65
C GLY A 560 2.38 -4.38 -6.53
N THR A 561 3.12 -4.55 -5.44
CA THR A 561 2.95 -3.82 -4.18
C THR A 561 3.00 -2.31 -4.36
N PRO A 562 2.10 -1.53 -3.75
CA PRO A 562 2.29 -0.09 -3.60
C PRO A 562 3.47 0.16 -2.65
N LEU A 563 4.46 0.88 -3.14
CA LEU A 563 5.71 1.13 -2.42
C LEU A 563 5.85 2.64 -2.18
N GLU A 564 5.33 3.15 -1.08
CA GLU A 564 5.39 4.58 -0.79
C GLU A 564 6.80 4.99 -0.33
N SER A 565 7.23 4.54 0.83
CA SER A 565 8.56 4.81 1.39
C SER A 565 9.59 3.72 1.05
N THR A 566 9.13 2.53 0.68
CA THR A 566 9.99 1.37 0.45
C THR A 566 10.91 1.54 -0.74
N THR A 567 10.47 2.20 -1.83
CA THR A 567 11.34 2.48 -2.99
C THR A 567 12.53 3.35 -2.60
N TYR A 568 12.31 4.34 -1.75
CA TYR A 568 13.36 5.20 -1.20
C TYR A 568 14.29 4.43 -0.25
N LYS A 569 13.73 3.63 0.67
CA LYS A 569 14.51 2.76 1.55
C LYS A 569 15.39 1.80 0.75
N PHE A 570 14.83 1.11 -0.23
CA PHE A 570 15.57 0.18 -1.08
C PHE A 570 16.69 0.88 -1.85
N ALA A 571 16.43 2.05 -2.42
CA ALA A 571 17.46 2.82 -3.10
C ALA A 571 18.64 3.16 -2.18
N LYS A 572 18.38 3.64 -0.96
CA LYS A 572 19.42 3.91 0.04
C LYS A 572 20.23 2.64 0.40
N CYS A 573 19.54 1.53 0.63
CA CYS A 573 20.20 0.26 0.95
C CYS A 573 21.08 -0.24 -0.21
N LEU A 574 20.61 -0.11 -1.45
CA LEU A 574 21.36 -0.47 -2.65
C LEU A 574 22.62 0.40 -2.81
N GLN A 575 22.48 1.71 -2.63
CA GLN A 575 23.63 2.63 -2.67
C GLN A 575 24.67 2.32 -1.60
N ASN A 576 24.22 2.00 -0.39
CA ASN A 576 25.11 1.62 0.71
C ASN A 576 25.88 0.32 0.45
N ARG A 577 25.22 -0.67 -0.21
CA ARG A 577 25.80 -2.00 -0.47
C ARG A 577 26.64 -2.05 -1.74
N PHE A 578 26.19 -1.44 -2.82
CA PHE A 578 26.74 -1.59 -4.16
C PHE A 578 27.31 -0.30 -4.74
N GLY A 579 27.15 0.84 -4.05
CA GLY A 579 27.54 2.16 -4.54
C GLY A 579 26.58 2.70 -5.60
N MET A 580 27.00 3.77 -6.27
CA MET A 580 26.23 4.44 -7.32
C MET A 580 26.52 3.77 -8.66
N ILE A 581 25.58 2.94 -9.14
CA ILE A 581 25.66 2.28 -10.45
C ILE A 581 24.78 3.08 -11.42
N PRO A 582 25.34 3.71 -12.47
CA PRO A 582 24.56 4.54 -13.41
C PRO A 582 23.37 3.82 -14.00
N GLY A 583 22.20 4.43 -13.91
CA GLY A 583 20.92 3.90 -14.40
C GLY A 583 20.33 2.73 -13.60
N ILE A 584 20.93 2.35 -12.46
CA ILE A 584 20.49 1.24 -11.60
C ILE A 584 20.27 1.72 -10.15
N THR A 585 21.31 2.25 -9.50
CA THR A 585 21.26 2.68 -8.09
C THR A 585 21.53 4.15 -7.88
N ASP A 586 21.65 4.93 -8.94
CA ASP A 586 22.00 6.35 -8.95
C ASP A 586 20.83 7.31 -8.65
N LYS A 587 19.63 6.78 -8.50
CA LYS A 587 18.43 7.56 -8.10
C LYS A 587 18.08 7.32 -6.63
N SER A 588 17.35 8.25 -6.03
CA SER A 588 16.84 8.11 -4.65
C SER A 588 15.61 7.20 -4.56
N TYR A 589 15.24 6.54 -5.64
CA TYR A 589 14.14 5.58 -5.74
C TYR A 589 14.51 4.44 -6.70
N ILE A 590 13.77 3.34 -6.62
CA ILE A 590 13.75 2.28 -7.64
C ILE A 590 12.34 2.19 -8.22
N THR A 591 12.22 1.60 -9.40
CA THR A 591 10.93 1.45 -10.07
C THR A 591 9.97 0.57 -9.27
N ASN A 592 8.74 1.04 -9.13
CA ASN A 592 7.68 0.29 -8.47
C ASN A 592 7.28 -0.91 -9.34
N SER A 593 7.27 -2.11 -8.73
CA SER A 593 6.83 -3.36 -9.38
C SER A 593 7.37 -3.54 -10.81
N TYR A 594 6.50 -3.73 -11.78
CA TYR A 594 6.83 -3.97 -13.20
C TYR A 594 6.81 -2.73 -14.09
N HIS A 595 6.46 -1.56 -13.55
CA HIS A 595 6.20 -0.38 -14.38
C HIS A 595 7.36 -0.04 -15.31
N VAL A 596 7.03 0.51 -16.47
CA VAL A 596 8.00 1.22 -17.30
C VAL A 596 8.63 2.34 -16.47
N HIS A 597 9.94 2.53 -16.57
CA HIS A 597 10.63 3.54 -15.78
C HIS A 597 10.04 4.93 -16.05
N VAL A 598 9.83 5.71 -15.00
CA VAL A 598 9.08 6.98 -15.05
C VAL A 598 9.67 8.01 -16.02
N SER A 599 10.97 7.93 -16.31
CA SER A 599 11.65 8.83 -17.26
C SER A 599 11.76 8.27 -18.67
N GLU A 600 11.28 7.05 -18.94
CA GLU A 600 11.36 6.43 -20.26
C GLU A 600 10.30 7.03 -21.19
N PRO A 601 10.68 7.63 -22.32
CA PRO A 601 9.74 8.17 -23.30
C PRO A 601 8.93 7.03 -23.96
N ILE A 602 7.64 7.00 -23.69
CA ILE A 602 6.70 6.02 -24.24
C ILE A 602 5.32 6.65 -24.29
N ASP A 603 4.55 6.38 -25.33
CA ASP A 603 3.16 6.84 -25.38
C ASP A 603 2.24 5.95 -24.50
N ALA A 604 1.08 6.51 -24.14
CA ALA A 604 0.13 5.88 -23.24
C ALA A 604 -0.34 4.50 -23.71
N PHE A 605 -0.62 4.35 -25.00
CA PHE A 605 -1.18 3.12 -25.56
C PHE A 605 -0.14 2.01 -25.60
N THR A 606 1.07 2.33 -26.05
CA THR A 606 2.21 1.40 -26.05
C THR A 606 2.57 0.97 -24.62
N LYS A 607 2.59 1.92 -23.67
CA LYS A 607 2.84 1.62 -22.25
C LYS A 607 1.80 0.68 -21.66
N LEU A 608 0.52 0.97 -21.85
CA LEU A 608 -0.57 0.13 -21.32
C LEU A 608 -0.58 -1.26 -21.97
N ALA A 609 -0.34 -1.36 -23.26
CA ALA A 609 -0.24 -2.64 -23.96
C ALA A 609 0.94 -3.48 -23.45
N PHE A 610 2.09 -2.86 -23.22
CA PHE A 610 3.26 -3.51 -22.65
C PHE A 610 2.99 -4.00 -21.23
N GLU A 611 2.47 -3.15 -20.37
CA GLU A 611 2.24 -3.46 -18.95
C GLU A 611 1.10 -4.46 -18.72
N ALA A 612 0.18 -4.62 -19.68
CA ALA A 612 -0.94 -5.58 -19.58
C ALA A 612 -0.48 -7.02 -19.31
N GLU A 613 0.60 -7.47 -19.97
CA GLU A 613 1.16 -8.82 -19.75
C GLU A 613 1.68 -9.01 -18.33
N PHE A 614 2.28 -7.98 -17.76
CA PHE A 614 2.80 -8.00 -16.39
C PHE A 614 1.70 -7.94 -15.33
N GLN A 615 0.59 -7.24 -15.63
CA GLN A 615 -0.60 -7.29 -14.76
C GLN A 615 -1.19 -8.70 -14.68
N GLN A 616 -1.27 -9.42 -15.80
CA GLN A 616 -1.74 -10.80 -15.82
C GLN A 616 -0.87 -11.73 -14.96
N LEU A 617 0.43 -11.44 -14.89
CA LEU A 617 1.38 -12.17 -14.06
C LEU A 617 1.42 -11.69 -12.59
N SER A 618 0.57 -10.74 -12.22
CA SER A 618 0.42 -10.23 -10.84
C SER A 618 -1.01 -10.47 -10.34
N PRO A 619 -1.44 -11.73 -10.15
CA PRO A 619 -2.83 -12.05 -9.80
C PRO A 619 -3.26 -11.53 -8.43
N GLY A 620 -2.33 -11.26 -7.52
CA GLY A 620 -2.56 -10.62 -6.23
C GLY A 620 -2.87 -9.14 -6.31
N GLY A 621 -2.79 -8.56 -7.49
CA GLY A 621 -3.13 -7.18 -7.78
C GLY A 621 -1.98 -6.37 -8.36
N ALA A 622 -2.33 -5.45 -9.21
CA ALA A 622 -1.45 -4.46 -9.80
C ALA A 622 -2.29 -3.35 -10.43
N ILE A 623 -1.68 -2.20 -10.65
CA ILE A 623 -2.29 -1.08 -11.36
C ILE A 623 -1.26 -0.48 -12.31
N SER A 624 -1.71 -0.10 -13.51
CA SER A 624 -0.90 0.71 -14.42
C SER A 624 -1.38 2.15 -14.41
N TYR A 625 -0.52 3.08 -14.75
CA TYR A 625 -0.86 4.50 -14.79
C TYR A 625 -0.41 5.15 -16.10
N VAL A 626 -1.11 6.20 -16.46
CA VAL A 626 -0.75 7.10 -17.56
C VAL A 626 -0.55 8.51 -16.98
N GLU A 627 0.65 9.05 -17.13
CA GLU A 627 0.93 10.45 -16.76
C GLU A 627 0.45 11.36 -17.88
N VAL A 628 -0.51 12.23 -17.58
CA VAL A 628 -1.17 13.07 -18.58
C VAL A 628 -1.04 14.56 -18.25
N PRO A 629 -1.05 15.46 -19.25
CA PRO A 629 -1.13 16.90 -19.02
C PRO A 629 -2.51 17.29 -18.49
N ASN A 630 -2.79 18.58 -18.40
CA ASN A 630 -4.13 19.06 -18.08
C ASN A 630 -5.12 18.69 -19.20
N MET A 631 -6.00 17.73 -18.92
CA MET A 631 -6.95 17.15 -19.88
C MET A 631 -8.36 17.79 -19.80
N GLN A 632 -8.58 18.80 -18.96
CA GLN A 632 -9.92 19.38 -18.76
C GLN A 632 -10.54 19.96 -20.04
N GLN A 633 -9.72 20.37 -21.00
CA GLN A 633 -10.17 20.88 -22.31
C GLN A 633 -10.21 19.82 -23.41
N ASN A 634 -9.81 18.59 -23.13
CA ASN A 634 -9.76 17.49 -24.10
C ASN A 634 -10.26 16.17 -23.48
N ILE A 635 -11.54 16.15 -23.14
CA ILE A 635 -12.18 14.98 -22.52
C ILE A 635 -12.23 13.79 -23.50
N ASP A 636 -12.31 14.05 -24.81
CA ASP A 636 -12.35 13.00 -25.82
C ASP A 636 -11.07 12.16 -25.81
N ALA A 637 -9.90 12.78 -25.58
CA ALA A 637 -8.65 12.04 -25.41
C ALA A 637 -8.65 11.16 -24.14
N VAL A 638 -9.27 11.62 -23.06
CA VAL A 638 -9.45 10.78 -21.85
C VAL A 638 -10.34 9.58 -22.17
N LEU A 639 -11.44 9.79 -22.90
CA LEU A 639 -12.36 8.71 -23.31
C LEU A 639 -11.68 7.68 -24.23
N GLU A 640 -10.79 8.11 -25.13
CA GLU A 640 -10.00 7.21 -25.96
C GLU A 640 -9.06 6.33 -25.13
N VAL A 641 -8.40 6.90 -24.12
CA VAL A 641 -7.57 6.12 -23.19
C VAL A 641 -8.45 5.13 -22.39
N MET A 642 -9.61 5.56 -21.93
CA MET A 642 -10.54 4.68 -21.19
C MET A 642 -11.02 3.51 -22.08
N LYS A 643 -11.32 3.78 -23.34
CA LYS A 643 -11.68 2.72 -24.30
C LYS A 643 -10.52 1.74 -24.52
N PHE A 644 -9.30 2.24 -24.62
CA PHE A 644 -8.12 1.40 -24.72
C PHE A 644 -7.92 0.54 -23.49
N ILE A 645 -8.14 1.10 -22.28
CA ILE A 645 -8.11 0.35 -21.03
C ILE A 645 -9.12 -0.79 -21.06
N TYR A 646 -10.38 -0.51 -21.46
CA TYR A 646 -11.43 -1.53 -21.56
C TYR A 646 -11.02 -2.71 -22.44
N ASP A 647 -10.38 -2.43 -23.57
CA ASP A 647 -10.02 -3.45 -24.55
C ASP A 647 -8.73 -4.21 -24.24
N ASN A 648 -7.79 -3.63 -23.48
CA ASN A 648 -6.43 -4.13 -23.43
C ASN A 648 -5.86 -4.41 -22.03
N ILE A 649 -6.28 -3.71 -20.98
CA ILE A 649 -5.67 -3.84 -19.66
C ILE A 649 -6.72 -3.90 -18.55
N MET A 650 -6.47 -4.69 -17.51
CA MET A 650 -7.44 -4.96 -16.46
C MET A 650 -7.70 -3.74 -15.56
N TYR A 651 -6.65 -3.02 -15.16
CA TYR A 651 -6.76 -1.94 -14.18
C TYR A 651 -5.74 -0.83 -14.43
N ALA A 652 -6.22 0.39 -14.62
CA ALA A 652 -5.38 1.55 -14.86
C ALA A 652 -5.93 2.84 -14.26
N GLU A 653 -5.04 3.80 -14.02
CA GLU A 653 -5.33 5.16 -13.56
C GLU A 653 -4.71 6.21 -14.49
N LEU A 654 -5.31 7.41 -14.53
CA LEU A 654 -4.75 8.57 -15.20
C LEU A 654 -4.25 9.56 -14.16
N ASN A 655 -2.97 9.92 -14.25
CA ASN A 655 -2.33 10.86 -13.34
C ASN A 655 -2.41 12.28 -13.92
N THR A 656 -3.40 13.03 -13.47
CA THR A 656 -3.49 14.48 -13.71
C THR A 656 -2.88 15.23 -12.51
N LYS A 657 -2.98 16.54 -12.49
CA LYS A 657 -2.48 17.40 -11.41
C LYS A 657 -3.58 18.31 -10.93
N SER A 658 -3.68 18.49 -9.60
CA SER A 658 -4.69 19.33 -8.96
C SER A 658 -4.08 19.98 -7.71
N ASP A 659 -3.41 21.11 -7.90
CA ASP A 659 -2.68 21.81 -6.83
C ASP A 659 -3.23 23.20 -6.58
N TYR A 660 -3.04 23.69 -5.35
CA TYR A 660 -3.44 25.01 -4.92
C TYR A 660 -2.47 25.61 -3.90
N CYS A 661 -2.07 26.85 -4.07
CA CYS A 661 -1.26 27.57 -3.09
C CYS A 661 -2.15 28.48 -2.21
N GLN A 662 -2.17 28.23 -0.91
CA GLN A 662 -2.96 28.99 0.06
C GLN A 662 -2.41 30.41 0.30
N CYS A 663 -1.14 30.68 -0.03
CA CYS A 663 -0.52 31.98 0.16
C CYS A 663 -0.95 33.04 -0.86
N CYS A 664 -1.07 32.64 -2.13
CA CYS A 664 -1.34 33.59 -3.23
C CYS A 664 -2.59 33.25 -4.04
N GLY A 665 -3.26 32.10 -3.76
CA GLY A 665 -4.44 31.66 -4.50
C GLY A 665 -4.12 31.04 -5.85
N TYR A 666 -2.86 30.68 -6.14
CA TYR A 666 -2.48 30.01 -7.38
C TYR A 666 -3.17 28.64 -7.48
N ASP A 667 -3.90 28.45 -8.55
CA ASP A 667 -4.57 27.19 -8.93
C ASP A 667 -3.89 26.67 -10.20
N GLY A 668 -3.06 25.64 -10.05
CA GLY A 668 -2.24 25.09 -11.13
C GLY A 668 -1.15 24.19 -10.58
N GLU A 669 -0.22 23.75 -11.43
CA GLU A 669 0.85 22.86 -11.05
C GLU A 669 1.90 23.53 -10.15
N ILE A 670 2.08 23.01 -8.92
CA ILE A 670 3.20 23.37 -8.03
C ILE A 670 4.43 22.56 -8.44
N GLU A 671 5.55 23.25 -8.56
CA GLU A 671 6.79 22.71 -9.12
C GLU A 671 7.68 22.08 -8.05
N ILE A 672 8.57 21.18 -8.47
CA ILE A 672 9.64 20.64 -7.65
C ILE A 672 10.96 21.26 -8.08
N ARG A 673 11.67 21.92 -7.15
CA ARG A 673 12.97 22.56 -7.39
C ARG A 673 14.00 22.08 -6.36
N GLU A 674 15.26 22.27 -6.64
CA GLU A 674 16.35 22.07 -5.68
C GLU A 674 16.56 23.34 -4.88
N ASP A 675 16.71 23.21 -3.56
CA ASP A 675 17.09 24.30 -2.67
C ASP A 675 18.64 24.46 -2.65
N ALA A 676 19.12 25.40 -1.83
CA ALA A 676 20.55 25.69 -1.72
C ALA A 676 21.40 24.49 -1.21
N ASP A 677 20.80 23.56 -0.52
CA ASP A 677 21.43 22.36 0.04
C ASP A 677 21.29 21.13 -0.88
N GLY A 678 20.71 21.31 -2.09
CA GLY A 678 20.48 20.21 -3.04
C GLY A 678 19.28 19.32 -2.69
N LYS A 679 18.42 19.73 -1.75
CA LYS A 679 17.20 19.02 -1.35
C LYS A 679 16.05 19.41 -2.28
N LEU A 680 15.27 18.43 -2.69
CA LEU A 680 14.06 18.68 -3.48
C LEU A 680 12.95 19.25 -2.60
N VAL A 681 12.38 20.39 -3.02
CA VAL A 681 11.31 21.10 -2.33
C VAL A 681 10.20 21.47 -3.30
N TRP A 682 8.97 21.50 -2.78
CA TRP A 682 7.81 21.96 -3.52
C TRP A 682 7.75 23.49 -3.49
N VAL A 683 7.57 24.14 -4.64
CA VAL A 683 7.63 25.61 -4.78
C VAL A 683 6.47 26.09 -5.61
N CYS A 684 5.69 27.01 -5.06
CA CYS A 684 4.66 27.71 -5.84
C CYS A 684 5.33 28.59 -6.92
N PRO A 685 5.01 28.39 -8.20
CA PRO A 685 5.66 29.18 -9.28
C PRO A 685 5.28 30.67 -9.25
N GLN A 686 4.14 31.02 -8.64
CA GLN A 686 3.67 32.41 -8.59
C GLN A 686 4.26 33.22 -7.42
N CYS A 687 4.32 32.65 -6.20
CA CYS A 687 4.75 33.42 -5.02
C CYS A 687 6.02 32.88 -4.34
N GLY A 688 6.58 31.76 -4.83
CA GLY A 688 7.78 31.15 -4.25
C GLY A 688 7.57 30.47 -2.90
N ASN A 689 6.31 30.28 -2.44
CA ASN A 689 6.03 29.57 -1.19
C ASN A 689 6.58 28.15 -1.24
N THR A 690 7.29 27.72 -0.18
CA THR A 690 7.83 26.37 0.01
C THR A 690 7.26 25.64 1.23
N ASP A 691 6.40 26.33 2.00
CA ASP A 691 5.75 25.73 3.17
C ASP A 691 4.62 24.79 2.74
N GLN A 692 4.86 23.48 2.85
CA GLN A 692 3.89 22.45 2.48
C GLN A 692 2.58 22.52 3.26
N ASN A 693 2.57 23.11 4.47
CA ASN A 693 1.34 23.33 5.23
C ASN A 693 0.45 24.44 4.63
N LYS A 694 0.99 25.24 3.72
CA LYS A 694 0.29 26.33 3.05
C LYS A 694 0.07 26.04 1.56
N MET A 695 0.09 24.79 1.17
CA MET A 695 -0.25 24.38 -0.18
C MET A 695 -0.99 23.04 -0.16
N ASN A 696 -1.84 22.83 -1.15
CA ASN A 696 -2.49 21.57 -1.41
C ASN A 696 -1.87 21.00 -2.69
N VAL A 697 -1.04 19.98 -2.55
CA VAL A 697 -0.38 19.31 -3.68
C VAL A 697 -0.91 17.89 -3.76
N ALA A 698 -1.69 17.60 -4.77
CA ALA A 698 -2.24 16.28 -4.98
C ALA A 698 -1.46 15.53 -6.07
N ARG A 699 -0.91 14.35 -5.73
CA ARG A 699 -0.20 13.47 -6.67
C ARG A 699 -0.61 12.02 -6.44
N ARG A 700 -0.71 11.31 -7.55
CA ARG A 700 -0.91 9.86 -7.50
C ARG A 700 0.38 9.17 -7.09
N THR A 701 0.26 8.28 -6.11
CA THR A 701 1.33 7.42 -5.65
C THR A 701 0.83 5.99 -5.57
N CYS A 702 1.11 5.22 -6.59
CA CYS A 702 0.87 3.78 -6.53
C CYS A 702 -0.59 3.38 -6.21
N GLY A 703 -1.56 4.08 -6.81
CA GLY A 703 -2.98 3.72 -6.72
C GLY A 703 -3.78 4.50 -5.68
N TYR A 704 -3.23 5.52 -5.02
CA TYR A 704 -3.95 6.47 -4.18
C TYR A 704 -3.38 7.87 -4.32
N ILE A 705 -4.05 8.86 -3.75
CA ILE A 705 -3.62 10.26 -3.80
C ILE A 705 -2.91 10.62 -2.49
N GLY A 706 -1.67 11.08 -2.59
CA GLY A 706 -0.96 11.75 -1.53
C GLY A 706 -1.13 13.26 -1.63
N THR A 707 -1.22 13.97 -0.52
CA THR A 707 -1.62 15.38 -0.52
C THR A 707 -0.68 16.34 0.20
N GLN A 708 0.26 15.88 1.04
CA GLN A 708 1.03 16.82 1.87
C GLN A 708 2.52 16.48 2.03
N PHE A 709 2.85 15.32 2.54
CA PHE A 709 4.21 15.00 2.98
C PHE A 709 4.86 13.95 2.08
N TRP A 710 5.98 14.31 1.46
CA TRP A 710 6.66 13.49 0.46
C TRP A 710 8.11 13.24 0.85
N ASN A 711 8.56 12.00 0.88
CA ASN A 711 9.98 11.70 1.02
C ASN A 711 10.78 12.10 -0.24
N GLN A 712 12.09 12.28 -0.10
CA GLN A 712 12.96 12.74 -1.18
C GLN A 712 12.98 11.80 -2.38
N GLY A 713 12.89 10.50 -2.16
CA GLY A 713 12.84 9.50 -3.23
C GLY A 713 11.54 9.61 -4.05
N ARG A 714 10.39 9.75 -3.38
CA ARG A 714 9.10 9.96 -4.06
C ARG A 714 9.06 11.31 -4.76
N THR A 715 9.60 12.35 -4.15
CA THR A 715 9.68 13.68 -4.75
C THR A 715 10.53 13.65 -6.03
N GLN A 716 11.68 12.96 -6.02
CA GLN A 716 12.50 12.78 -7.22
C GLN A 716 11.77 11.96 -8.29
N GLU A 717 11.11 10.87 -7.92
CA GLU A 717 10.35 10.04 -8.84
C GLU A 717 9.25 10.84 -9.55
N ILE A 718 8.50 11.67 -8.81
CA ILE A 718 7.47 12.55 -9.39
C ILE A 718 8.09 13.61 -10.31
N LYS A 719 9.25 14.17 -9.94
CA LYS A 719 9.98 15.14 -10.77
C LYS A 719 10.44 14.52 -12.10
N ASP A 720 10.87 13.26 -12.04
CA ASP A 720 11.43 12.55 -13.21
C ASP A 720 10.35 11.99 -14.17
N ARG A 721 9.07 12.05 -13.81
CA ARG A 721 7.97 11.54 -14.65
C ARG A 721 7.87 12.26 -15.98
N VAL A 722 7.78 11.51 -17.07
CA VAL A 722 7.47 12.04 -18.41
C VAL A 722 6.00 11.88 -18.71
N LEU A 723 5.46 12.78 -19.55
CA LEU A 723 4.09 12.69 -20.04
C LEU A 723 3.97 11.58 -21.09
N HIS A 724 2.84 10.90 -21.09
CA HIS A 724 2.53 9.81 -22.02
C HIS A 724 1.52 10.19 -23.11
N LEU A 725 0.89 11.38 -23.00
CA LEU A 725 -0.01 11.97 -24.01
C LEU A 725 0.50 13.32 -24.46
#